data_8a7ce899797e2b5bd0d39ea747632adb
#
_entry.id   8a7ce899797e2b5bd0d39ea747632adb
#
_cell.length_a   1.000
_cell.length_b   1.000
_cell.length_c   1.000
_cell.angle_alpha   90.00
_cell.angle_beta   90.00
_cell.angle_gamma   90.00
#
_symmetry.space_group_name_H-M   'P 1'
#
loop_
_entity.id
_entity.type
_entity.pdbx_description
1 polymer ?
#
loop_
_entity_poly.entity_id
_entity_poly.type
_entity_poly.pdbx_seq_one_letter_code
_entity_poly.pdbx_strand_id
1 'polypeptide(L)'
;MDAIFAFDERLYSAIVAARNPFIAVVAIAITYLNFFGLQWWLLGVVAWRTRGGRRGLWVALTVFIGMVLALASAESLKHVFQRERPFLAIPDALKPIITEPGSYSFPSGDTALAFGAAVAFGQCFPRFRPFALLLAFAVGLSRVFVGVHYPLDALGGAVVGTFWGLAAPPIVAWVLRLYPWRAFVVAHTHWDREWYERFESFRTKLVPMVGSLLDLLERDPRFRSFTFDGQTIPLEDHLVVRPGDRPRIEALVRADRLLIGPWYVLADLLLVSGESIVRNLQEGLRVAGSFGRASRVAYVADPFGHPAQLPQVLRGFGYDSYVFARGVGDEGEELGSEFNWESPSGDRVIASHQVGHYDNALPLVAEGVKPVADVRRRVRRMLPRIMDSIAPYAAGDALLFMVGTDHTSAFENLPDAVDAIGQVAPRTKATIATLEEFIAAVPTPRGIYSGEMVSGKYRPILRGTNSTRVWIKQENAACERLLLERCEPLDAFSGGTRGETLRSLWRTLLENHPHDSICGCSIDAVHDIDMRPRFARVRSEGERLVTELSATLAGQGAAPVVWNALPWVRDVVVPVSGRPTLVTCAPLGVAAAVRGRTDGVSAPDPGVIVNERLRVEVDDDGSFVIVDRVTDTRSGRMNLLIDEGDRGDEYTYSYAGPTIGSKGAVGRQATKVEGDRAIVTVDLVLRLPASLRSDRFARVPDLVDNRVRFAISLDAGASHVDVTATVTNASRDHRLKVVCETGIRTGTHTAGAGFAWLERPNRVPRKRGWVEPPTPERCFHELVAAGGANGGIALGADGLREYSVLGDGTAIAVTLFRSVGFLSRGDLPERRGQAGPQVETPSAQCLGEMTFRYCVVPLGEGIGVPEAARAIREFLSPAWVATGSGAEESFCSIDGDPAMTLAAVRARTRDRL
;
A
#
# COMPACT_ATOMS: atom_id res chain seq x y z
N MET A 1 53.72 -23.19 -12.48
CA MET A 1 52.63 -23.75 -13.32
C MET A 1 52.56 -25.27 -13.16
N ASP A 2 53.68 -25.97 -13.18
CA ASP A 2 53.72 -27.43 -13.11
C ASP A 2 53.10 -28.05 -11.86
N ALA A 3 53.23 -27.43 -10.70
CA ALA A 3 52.60 -27.87 -9.47
C ALA A 3 51.05 -27.76 -9.52
N ILE A 4 50.50 -26.82 -10.28
CA ILE A 4 49.05 -26.61 -10.44
C ILE A 4 48.50 -27.70 -11.39
N PHE A 5 49.18 -27.96 -12.47
CA PHE A 5 48.79 -29.03 -13.41
C PHE A 5 48.93 -30.40 -12.77
N ALA A 6 49.97 -30.69 -12.02
CA ALA A 6 50.16 -31.95 -11.28
C ALA A 6 49.06 -32.12 -10.18
N PHE A 7 48.57 -31.05 -9.57
CA PHE A 7 47.42 -31.13 -8.67
C PHE A 7 46.12 -31.42 -9.42
N ASP A 8 45.90 -30.76 -10.57
CA ASP A 8 44.72 -30.95 -11.43
C ASP A 8 44.61 -32.37 -11.94
N GLU A 9 45.71 -32.98 -12.35
CA GLU A 9 45.80 -34.41 -12.77
C GLU A 9 45.50 -35.36 -11.60
N ARG A 10 46.07 -35.11 -10.43
CA ARG A 10 45.77 -35.90 -9.21
C ARG A 10 44.30 -35.86 -8.84
N LEU A 11 43.70 -34.63 -8.89
CA LEU A 11 42.28 -34.43 -8.58
C LEU A 11 41.37 -35.12 -9.62
N TYR A 12 41.75 -35.01 -10.89
CA TYR A 12 41.04 -35.73 -11.95
C TYR A 12 41.09 -37.24 -11.71
N SER A 13 42.25 -37.81 -11.46
CA SER A 13 42.43 -39.25 -11.23
C SER A 13 41.62 -39.75 -10.01
N ALA A 14 41.57 -38.95 -8.92
CA ALA A 14 40.77 -39.25 -7.75
C ALA A 14 39.25 -39.26 -8.06
N ILE A 15 38.78 -38.29 -8.83
CA ILE A 15 37.34 -38.19 -9.21
C ILE A 15 36.97 -39.38 -10.13
N VAL A 16 37.78 -39.68 -11.07
CA VAL A 16 37.53 -40.76 -12.03
C VAL A 16 37.64 -42.15 -11.36
N ALA A 17 38.55 -42.32 -10.41
CA ALA A 17 38.67 -43.53 -9.60
C ALA A 17 37.43 -43.80 -8.70
N ALA A 18 36.70 -42.73 -8.33
CA ALA A 18 35.45 -42.85 -7.53
C ALA A 18 34.22 -43.26 -8.37
N ARG A 19 34.39 -43.68 -9.63
CA ARG A 19 33.29 -44.12 -10.50
C ARG A 19 32.58 -45.34 -9.93
N ASN A 20 31.27 -45.25 -9.81
CA ASN A 20 30.39 -46.37 -9.55
C ASN A 20 29.24 -46.37 -10.57
N PRO A 21 28.53 -47.49 -10.80
CA PRO A 21 27.51 -47.59 -11.86
C PRO A 21 26.36 -46.55 -11.68
N PHE A 22 25.94 -46.26 -10.46
CA PHE A 22 24.87 -45.32 -10.20
C PHE A 22 25.27 -43.87 -10.55
N ILE A 23 26.44 -43.41 -10.04
CA ILE A 23 26.96 -42.08 -10.33
C ILE A 23 27.28 -41.94 -11.82
N ALA A 24 27.76 -42.99 -12.48
CA ALA A 24 28.04 -42.99 -13.91
C ALA A 24 26.76 -42.75 -14.74
N VAL A 25 25.65 -43.42 -14.42
CA VAL A 25 24.36 -43.22 -15.11
C VAL A 25 23.89 -41.75 -14.89
N VAL A 26 23.98 -41.23 -13.69
CA VAL A 26 23.60 -39.83 -13.38
C VAL A 26 24.49 -38.84 -14.14
N ALA A 27 25.81 -39.02 -14.15
CA ALA A 27 26.73 -38.13 -14.85
C ALA A 27 26.52 -38.16 -16.38
N ILE A 28 26.28 -39.32 -16.94
CA ILE A 28 25.92 -39.51 -18.35
C ILE A 28 24.60 -38.79 -18.66
N ALA A 29 23.56 -38.96 -17.82
CA ALA A 29 22.27 -38.30 -18.00
C ALA A 29 22.40 -36.79 -17.98
N ILE A 30 23.13 -36.21 -16.98
CA ILE A 30 23.39 -34.75 -16.88
C ILE A 30 24.16 -34.28 -18.14
N THR A 31 25.16 -35.00 -18.58
CA THR A 31 25.94 -34.66 -19.78
C THR A 31 25.05 -34.59 -21.03
N TYR A 32 24.21 -35.60 -21.27
CA TYR A 32 23.33 -35.63 -22.45
C TYR A 32 22.16 -34.66 -22.36
N LEU A 33 21.62 -34.41 -21.15
CA LEU A 33 20.61 -33.34 -20.93
C LEU A 33 21.18 -31.96 -21.24
N ASN A 34 22.49 -31.75 -21.02
CA ASN A 34 23.16 -30.49 -21.40
C ASN A 34 23.54 -30.39 -22.87
N PHE A 35 23.30 -31.45 -23.66
CA PHE A 35 23.69 -31.49 -25.07
C PHE A 35 23.09 -30.30 -25.83
N PHE A 36 23.95 -29.44 -26.42
CA PHE A 36 23.60 -28.16 -27.00
C PHE A 36 22.74 -27.23 -26.08
N GLY A 37 22.75 -27.44 -24.76
CA GLY A 37 22.01 -26.61 -23.81
C GLY A 37 20.50 -26.79 -23.83
N LEU A 38 20.00 -27.96 -24.25
CA LEU A 38 18.56 -28.23 -24.42
C LEU A 38 17.74 -27.86 -23.19
N GLN A 39 18.20 -28.19 -22.01
CA GLN A 39 17.53 -27.84 -20.75
C GLN A 39 17.38 -26.31 -20.55
N TRP A 40 18.37 -25.55 -20.97
CA TRP A 40 18.38 -24.08 -20.87
C TRP A 40 17.48 -23.43 -21.92
N TRP A 41 17.42 -24.02 -23.12
CA TRP A 41 16.45 -23.65 -24.14
C TRP A 41 15.01 -23.85 -23.66
N LEU A 42 14.73 -25.01 -23.07
CA LEU A 42 13.42 -25.31 -22.51
C LEU A 42 13.05 -24.32 -21.39
N LEU A 43 13.99 -24.02 -20.48
CA LEU A 43 13.78 -23.01 -19.43
C LEU A 43 13.55 -21.61 -20.02
N GLY A 44 14.29 -21.22 -21.05
CA GLY A 44 14.10 -19.97 -21.79
C GLY A 44 12.72 -19.89 -22.45
N VAL A 45 12.27 -20.96 -23.12
CA VAL A 45 10.96 -21.04 -23.78
C VAL A 45 9.82 -21.04 -22.75
N VAL A 46 9.95 -21.77 -21.65
CA VAL A 46 8.98 -21.77 -20.54
C VAL A 46 8.89 -20.37 -19.96
N ALA A 47 10.02 -19.72 -19.69
CA ALA A 47 10.06 -18.36 -19.19
C ALA A 47 9.40 -17.34 -20.17
N TRP A 48 9.63 -17.52 -21.47
CA TRP A 48 8.96 -16.73 -22.50
C TRP A 48 7.44 -16.95 -22.50
N ARG A 49 7.01 -18.19 -22.46
CA ARG A 49 5.58 -18.53 -22.47
C ARG A 49 4.85 -18.07 -21.18
N THR A 50 5.48 -18.21 -20.03
CA THR A 50 4.87 -17.87 -18.73
C THR A 50 4.80 -16.37 -18.51
N ARG A 51 5.83 -15.61 -18.92
CA ARG A 51 5.84 -14.15 -18.75
C ARG A 51 5.15 -13.41 -19.90
N GLY A 52 5.00 -14.03 -21.06
CA GLY A 52 4.36 -13.42 -22.23
C GLY A 52 5.12 -12.25 -22.84
N GLY A 53 4.63 -11.74 -23.98
CA GLY A 53 5.08 -10.50 -24.59
C GLY A 53 6.60 -10.38 -24.78
N ARG A 54 7.10 -9.15 -24.68
CA ARG A 54 8.52 -8.81 -24.89
C ARG A 54 9.40 -9.16 -23.71
N ARG A 55 8.86 -9.11 -22.48
CA ARG A 55 9.64 -9.49 -21.30
C ARG A 55 10.03 -10.97 -21.35
N GLY A 56 9.10 -11.83 -21.76
CA GLY A 56 9.43 -13.24 -22.01
C GLY A 56 10.50 -13.41 -23.08
N LEU A 57 10.38 -12.65 -24.19
CA LEU A 57 11.40 -12.64 -25.25
C LEU A 57 12.75 -12.10 -24.74
N TRP A 58 12.76 -11.03 -23.94
CA TRP A 58 13.98 -10.48 -23.31
C TRP A 58 14.69 -11.54 -22.46
N VAL A 59 13.94 -12.25 -21.60
CA VAL A 59 14.48 -13.33 -20.78
C VAL A 59 15.07 -14.45 -21.65
N ALA A 60 14.31 -14.91 -22.66
CA ALA A 60 14.77 -15.96 -23.56
C ALA A 60 16.05 -15.54 -24.32
N LEU A 61 16.09 -14.32 -24.85
CA LEU A 61 17.25 -13.76 -25.51
C LEU A 61 18.45 -13.61 -24.58
N THR A 62 18.23 -13.20 -23.33
CA THR A 62 19.30 -13.07 -22.33
C THR A 62 19.97 -14.41 -22.04
N VAL A 63 19.16 -15.44 -21.79
CA VAL A 63 19.68 -16.80 -21.58
C VAL A 63 20.41 -17.32 -22.84
N PHE A 64 19.81 -17.14 -24.01
CA PHE A 64 20.38 -17.58 -25.30
C PHE A 64 21.73 -16.92 -25.60
N ILE A 65 21.79 -15.56 -25.46
CA ILE A 65 23.04 -14.81 -25.73
C ILE A 65 24.12 -15.20 -24.74
N GLY A 66 23.81 -15.31 -23.45
CA GLY A 66 24.75 -15.75 -22.43
C GLY A 66 25.31 -17.15 -22.71
N MET A 67 24.48 -18.05 -23.16
CA MET A 67 24.85 -19.44 -23.52
C MET A 67 25.72 -19.51 -24.78
N VAL A 68 25.28 -18.84 -25.86
CA VAL A 68 25.96 -18.92 -27.17
C VAL A 68 27.32 -18.22 -27.12
N LEU A 69 27.42 -17.05 -26.54
CA LEU A 69 28.70 -16.32 -26.43
C LEU A 69 29.69 -17.05 -25.52
N ALA A 70 29.20 -17.68 -24.43
CA ALA A 70 30.06 -18.48 -23.56
C ALA A 70 30.63 -19.70 -24.30
N LEU A 71 29.77 -20.45 -25.04
CA LEU A 71 30.21 -21.57 -25.83
C LEU A 71 31.20 -21.18 -26.94
N ALA A 72 30.86 -20.15 -27.73
CA ALA A 72 31.70 -19.67 -28.82
C ALA A 72 33.08 -19.22 -28.32
N SER A 73 33.12 -18.50 -27.19
CA SER A 73 34.38 -18.08 -26.56
C SER A 73 35.20 -19.26 -26.04
N ALA A 74 34.54 -20.23 -25.40
CA ALA A 74 35.22 -21.43 -24.93
C ALA A 74 35.84 -22.22 -26.09
N GLU A 75 35.08 -22.43 -27.20
CA GLU A 75 35.61 -23.11 -28.38
C GLU A 75 36.77 -22.35 -29.02
N SER A 76 36.72 -21.02 -29.11
CA SER A 76 37.84 -20.23 -29.62
C SER A 76 39.08 -20.30 -28.71
N LEU A 77 38.92 -20.29 -27.40
CA LEU A 77 40.01 -20.41 -26.43
C LEU A 77 40.67 -21.80 -26.47
N LYS A 78 39.97 -22.85 -26.83
CA LYS A 78 40.56 -24.20 -27.03
C LYS A 78 41.70 -24.16 -28.07
N HIS A 79 41.54 -23.42 -29.17
CA HIS A 79 42.56 -23.29 -30.21
C HIS A 79 43.76 -22.44 -29.77
N VAL A 80 43.56 -21.57 -28.73
CA VAL A 80 44.67 -20.80 -28.17
C VAL A 80 45.51 -21.64 -27.19
N PHE A 81 44.83 -22.38 -26.29
CA PHE A 81 45.53 -23.10 -25.23
C PHE A 81 45.94 -24.52 -25.63
N GLN A 82 45.30 -25.14 -26.59
CA GLN A 82 45.59 -26.43 -27.16
C GLN A 82 45.92 -27.53 -26.14
N ARG A 83 45.28 -27.50 -24.96
CA ARG A 83 45.48 -28.49 -23.91
C ARG A 83 44.91 -29.87 -24.35
N GLU A 84 45.75 -30.89 -24.29
CA GLU A 84 45.30 -32.26 -24.56
C GLU A 84 44.31 -32.77 -23.53
N ARG A 85 43.41 -33.65 -23.94
CA ARG A 85 42.40 -34.20 -23.03
C ARG A 85 43.02 -35.25 -22.10
N PRO A 86 42.44 -35.44 -20.88
CA PRO A 86 42.97 -36.37 -19.87
C PRO A 86 43.25 -37.78 -20.41
N PHE A 87 42.31 -38.33 -21.23
CA PHE A 87 42.39 -39.66 -21.77
C PHE A 87 43.46 -39.80 -22.89
N LEU A 88 44.01 -38.74 -23.42
CA LEU A 88 45.11 -38.72 -24.35
C LEU A 88 46.46 -38.42 -23.67
N ALA A 89 46.45 -37.56 -22.65
CA ALA A 89 47.69 -37.06 -22.03
C ALA A 89 48.19 -37.93 -20.87
N ILE A 90 47.31 -38.67 -20.19
CA ILE A 90 47.63 -39.52 -19.04
C ILE A 90 47.70 -41.00 -19.51
N PRO A 91 48.88 -41.66 -19.52
CA PRO A 91 49.02 -43.01 -20.08
C PRO A 91 48.08 -44.07 -19.48
N ASP A 92 47.84 -44.03 -18.18
CA ASP A 92 46.99 -44.96 -17.45
C ASP A 92 45.59 -44.44 -17.15
N ALA A 93 45.13 -43.40 -17.88
CA ALA A 93 43.81 -42.82 -17.66
C ALA A 93 42.68 -43.81 -17.99
N LEU A 94 41.69 -43.91 -17.13
CA LEU A 94 40.47 -44.64 -17.46
C LEU A 94 39.79 -44.02 -18.67
N LYS A 95 39.40 -44.80 -19.64
CA LYS A 95 38.69 -44.33 -20.84
C LYS A 95 37.42 -43.56 -20.45
N PRO A 96 37.06 -42.54 -21.24
CA PRO A 96 35.80 -41.85 -21.09
C PRO A 96 34.61 -42.81 -21.13
N ILE A 97 33.60 -42.58 -20.35
CA ILE A 97 32.34 -43.39 -20.37
C ILE A 97 31.32 -42.82 -21.36
N ILE A 98 31.73 -41.87 -22.19
CA ILE A 98 30.96 -41.28 -23.30
C ILE A 98 31.85 -41.24 -24.55
N THR A 99 31.28 -40.88 -25.70
CA THR A 99 32.02 -40.72 -26.96
C THR A 99 33.16 -39.72 -26.80
N GLU A 100 34.35 -40.07 -27.25
CA GLU A 100 35.57 -39.26 -27.17
C GLU A 100 35.43 -37.97 -28.00
N PRO A 101 35.50 -36.78 -27.40
CA PRO A 101 35.44 -35.55 -28.17
C PRO A 101 36.76 -35.27 -28.92
N GLY A 102 36.66 -34.86 -30.18
CA GLY A 102 37.80 -34.56 -31.02
C GLY A 102 38.46 -33.18 -30.87
N SER A 103 37.99 -32.34 -29.91
CA SER A 103 38.53 -30.97 -29.67
C SER A 103 39.45 -30.93 -28.44
N TYR A 104 40.23 -29.84 -28.28
CA TYR A 104 41.10 -29.61 -27.11
C TYR A 104 40.29 -29.52 -25.80
N SER A 105 41.01 -29.67 -24.67
CA SER A 105 40.40 -29.84 -23.34
C SER A 105 40.00 -28.50 -22.69
N PHE A 106 40.87 -27.49 -22.71
CA PHE A 106 40.68 -26.24 -21.94
C PHE A 106 40.23 -25.08 -22.83
N PRO A 107 39.22 -24.30 -22.36
CA PRO A 107 38.28 -24.57 -21.27
C PRO A 107 37.13 -25.50 -21.68
N SER A 108 36.39 -26.05 -20.70
CA SER A 108 35.23 -26.86 -20.96
C SER A 108 34.06 -26.08 -21.58
N GLY A 109 33.70 -26.37 -22.84
CA GLY A 109 32.60 -25.70 -23.55
C GLY A 109 31.23 -25.95 -22.93
N ASP A 110 30.94 -27.19 -22.50
CA ASP A 110 29.67 -27.55 -21.84
C ASP A 110 29.51 -26.81 -20.51
N THR A 111 30.60 -26.67 -19.75
CA THR A 111 30.59 -25.94 -18.49
C THR A 111 30.40 -24.45 -18.74
N ALA A 112 31.08 -23.86 -19.75
CA ALA A 112 30.92 -22.49 -20.13
C ALA A 112 29.47 -22.16 -20.55
N LEU A 113 28.87 -23.00 -21.39
CA LEU A 113 27.50 -22.92 -21.83
C LEU A 113 26.53 -22.94 -20.62
N ALA A 114 26.70 -23.91 -19.71
CA ALA A 114 25.82 -24.10 -18.57
C ALA A 114 25.90 -22.92 -17.59
N PHE A 115 27.11 -22.42 -17.26
CA PHE A 115 27.27 -21.24 -16.41
C PHE A 115 26.79 -19.95 -17.07
N GLY A 116 27.02 -19.78 -18.39
CA GLY A 116 26.52 -18.67 -19.18
C GLY A 116 24.99 -18.58 -19.11
N ALA A 117 24.31 -19.72 -19.34
CA ALA A 117 22.86 -19.83 -19.23
C ALA A 117 22.37 -19.63 -17.79
N ALA A 118 22.98 -20.30 -16.80
CA ALA A 118 22.56 -20.26 -15.40
C ALA A 118 22.68 -18.86 -14.78
N VAL A 119 23.78 -18.16 -15.05
CA VAL A 119 24.01 -16.80 -14.56
C VAL A 119 23.04 -15.83 -15.23
N ALA A 120 22.87 -15.90 -16.55
CA ALA A 120 21.90 -15.10 -17.29
C ALA A 120 20.45 -15.33 -16.80
N PHE A 121 20.05 -16.58 -16.64
CA PHE A 121 18.75 -16.96 -16.09
C PHE A 121 18.59 -16.46 -14.65
N GLY A 122 19.61 -16.64 -13.81
CA GLY A 122 19.58 -16.21 -12.40
C GLY A 122 19.49 -14.69 -12.21
N GLN A 123 19.90 -13.88 -13.19
CA GLN A 123 19.66 -12.43 -13.19
C GLN A 123 18.18 -12.10 -13.49
N CYS A 124 17.57 -12.87 -14.39
CA CYS A 124 16.15 -12.72 -14.73
C CYS A 124 15.22 -13.30 -13.65
N PHE A 125 15.70 -14.28 -12.90
CA PHE A 125 14.95 -15.01 -11.86
C PHE A 125 15.80 -15.19 -10.59
N PRO A 126 15.99 -14.13 -9.76
CA PRO A 126 16.86 -14.22 -8.59
C PRO A 126 16.49 -15.32 -7.60
N ARG A 127 15.20 -15.65 -7.50
CA ARG A 127 14.67 -16.74 -6.65
C ARG A 127 15.18 -18.10 -7.05
N PHE A 128 15.38 -18.35 -8.34
CA PHE A 128 15.83 -19.63 -8.89
C PHE A 128 17.34 -19.68 -9.15
N ARG A 129 18.06 -18.57 -8.90
CA ARG A 129 19.52 -18.48 -9.11
C ARG A 129 20.32 -19.58 -8.42
N PRO A 130 20.09 -19.93 -7.14
CA PRO A 130 20.85 -21.00 -6.48
C PRO A 130 20.65 -22.36 -7.19
N PHE A 131 19.43 -22.66 -7.59
CA PHE A 131 19.11 -23.91 -8.32
C PHE A 131 19.79 -23.94 -9.69
N ALA A 132 19.73 -22.86 -10.46
CA ALA A 132 20.37 -22.78 -11.77
C ALA A 132 21.90 -22.95 -11.67
N LEU A 133 22.54 -22.30 -10.69
CA LEU A 133 23.97 -22.46 -10.44
C LEU A 133 24.34 -23.88 -9.99
N LEU A 134 23.53 -24.52 -9.16
CA LEU A 134 23.73 -25.91 -8.75
C LEU A 134 23.67 -26.85 -9.97
N LEU A 135 22.72 -26.64 -10.89
CA LEU A 135 22.60 -27.40 -12.11
C LEU A 135 23.83 -27.20 -13.02
N ALA A 136 24.30 -25.95 -13.18
CA ALA A 136 25.50 -25.66 -13.96
C ALA A 136 26.77 -26.30 -13.34
N PHE A 137 26.87 -26.25 -12.01
CA PHE A 137 27.95 -26.93 -11.27
C PHE A 137 27.90 -28.45 -11.48
N ALA A 138 26.71 -29.06 -11.44
CA ALA A 138 26.54 -30.50 -11.72
C ALA A 138 26.97 -30.87 -13.15
N VAL A 139 26.71 -29.98 -14.13
CA VAL A 139 27.21 -30.15 -15.50
C VAL A 139 28.75 -30.13 -15.50
N GLY A 140 29.40 -29.14 -14.89
CA GLY A 140 30.86 -29.06 -14.81
C GLY A 140 31.47 -30.30 -14.15
N LEU A 141 30.92 -30.77 -13.05
CA LEU A 141 31.39 -31.98 -12.36
C LEU A 141 31.17 -33.22 -13.19
N SER A 142 30.02 -33.34 -13.90
CA SER A 142 29.76 -34.46 -14.77
C SER A 142 30.83 -34.60 -15.89
N ARG A 143 31.32 -33.49 -16.46
CA ARG A 143 32.33 -33.50 -17.51
C ARG A 143 33.70 -34.03 -17.05
N VAL A 144 34.05 -33.76 -15.77
CA VAL A 144 35.24 -34.32 -15.15
C VAL A 144 35.02 -35.83 -14.87
N PHE A 145 33.85 -36.18 -14.29
CA PHE A 145 33.51 -37.53 -13.91
C PHE A 145 33.44 -38.50 -15.10
N VAL A 146 32.86 -38.05 -16.23
CA VAL A 146 32.81 -38.88 -17.44
C VAL A 146 34.20 -39.01 -18.11
N GLY A 147 35.21 -38.27 -17.69
CA GLY A 147 36.62 -38.44 -18.06
C GLY A 147 37.09 -37.64 -19.26
N VAL A 148 36.38 -36.60 -19.69
CA VAL A 148 36.72 -35.83 -20.89
C VAL A 148 37.36 -34.47 -20.60
N HIS A 149 37.36 -34.00 -19.34
CA HIS A 149 37.95 -32.72 -18.90
C HIS A 149 38.63 -32.85 -17.56
N TYR A 150 39.68 -32.05 -17.35
CA TYR A 150 40.27 -31.79 -16.03
C TYR A 150 39.38 -30.86 -15.17
N PRO A 151 39.51 -30.90 -13.83
CA PRO A 151 38.85 -29.92 -12.95
C PRO A 151 39.08 -28.47 -13.33
N LEU A 152 40.34 -28.07 -13.70
CA LEU A 152 40.65 -26.71 -14.17
C LEU A 152 39.97 -26.37 -15.48
N ASP A 153 39.68 -27.30 -16.37
CA ASP A 153 38.93 -27.02 -17.58
C ASP A 153 37.50 -26.64 -17.26
N ALA A 154 36.88 -27.35 -16.29
CA ALA A 154 35.53 -27.01 -15.80
C ALA A 154 35.53 -25.67 -15.11
N LEU A 155 36.54 -25.35 -14.28
CA LEU A 155 36.66 -24.07 -13.66
C LEU A 155 36.83 -22.91 -14.68
N GLY A 156 37.70 -23.11 -15.68
CA GLY A 156 37.88 -22.15 -16.78
C GLY A 156 36.59 -21.93 -17.57
N GLY A 157 35.85 -23.02 -17.85
CA GLY A 157 34.51 -22.93 -18.45
C GLY A 157 33.54 -22.13 -17.60
N ALA A 158 33.53 -22.38 -16.28
CA ALA A 158 32.66 -21.65 -15.35
C ALA A 158 32.97 -20.15 -15.33
N VAL A 159 34.25 -19.74 -15.37
CA VAL A 159 34.67 -18.33 -15.45
C VAL A 159 34.21 -17.70 -16.76
N VAL A 160 34.46 -18.32 -17.90
CA VAL A 160 34.02 -17.82 -19.22
C VAL A 160 32.49 -17.71 -19.28
N GLY A 161 31.76 -18.72 -18.78
CA GLY A 161 30.31 -18.74 -18.73
C GLY A 161 29.76 -17.64 -17.84
N THR A 162 30.33 -17.48 -16.64
CA THR A 162 29.91 -16.42 -15.72
C THR A 162 30.10 -15.03 -16.32
N PHE A 163 31.23 -14.75 -16.98
CA PHE A 163 31.48 -13.48 -17.66
C PHE A 163 30.37 -13.16 -18.69
N TRP A 164 30.07 -14.10 -19.60
CA TRP A 164 29.05 -13.86 -20.62
C TRP A 164 27.63 -13.88 -20.07
N GLY A 165 27.36 -14.68 -19.05
CA GLY A 165 26.07 -14.64 -18.32
C GLY A 165 25.81 -13.28 -17.66
N LEU A 166 26.85 -12.60 -17.14
CA LEU A 166 26.76 -11.25 -16.61
C LEU A 166 26.65 -10.19 -17.73
N ALA A 167 27.30 -10.40 -18.86
CA ALA A 167 27.29 -9.49 -20.00
C ALA A 167 26.01 -9.58 -20.85
N ALA A 168 25.28 -10.69 -20.79
CA ALA A 168 24.12 -10.91 -21.65
C ALA A 168 22.98 -9.88 -21.44
N PRO A 169 22.56 -9.50 -20.22
CA PRO A 169 21.49 -8.51 -20.04
C PRO A 169 21.80 -7.15 -20.69
N PRO A 170 22.98 -6.53 -20.50
CA PRO A 170 23.29 -5.26 -21.16
C PRO A 170 23.38 -5.37 -22.69
N ILE A 171 23.82 -6.53 -23.23
CA ILE A 171 23.83 -6.77 -24.67
C ILE A 171 22.39 -6.83 -25.20
N VAL A 172 21.50 -7.56 -24.53
CA VAL A 172 20.07 -7.65 -24.91
C VAL A 172 19.40 -6.29 -24.79
N ALA A 173 19.68 -5.52 -23.73
CA ALA A 173 19.19 -4.17 -23.58
C ALA A 173 19.64 -3.28 -24.76
N TRP A 174 20.89 -3.39 -25.19
CA TRP A 174 21.39 -2.68 -26.38
C TRP A 174 20.67 -3.11 -27.67
N VAL A 175 20.45 -4.41 -27.86
CA VAL A 175 19.70 -4.95 -29.03
C VAL A 175 18.23 -4.48 -29.00
N LEU A 176 17.59 -4.46 -27.82
CA LEU A 176 16.21 -3.99 -27.68
C LEU A 176 16.04 -2.50 -27.99
N ARG A 177 17.07 -1.68 -27.75
CA ARG A 177 17.04 -0.26 -28.18
C ARG A 177 16.94 -0.11 -29.71
N LEU A 178 17.34 -1.13 -30.47
CA LEU A 178 17.19 -1.16 -31.92
C LEU A 178 15.78 -1.60 -32.35
N TYR A 179 14.91 -1.97 -31.41
CA TYR A 179 13.53 -2.34 -31.70
C TYR A 179 12.68 -1.10 -32.01
N PRO A 180 11.63 -1.19 -32.86
CA PRO A 180 10.74 -0.08 -33.14
C PRO A 180 9.78 0.17 -31.96
N TRP A 181 10.15 1.12 -31.10
CA TRP A 181 9.35 1.54 -29.97
C TRP A 181 8.41 2.69 -30.32
N ARG A 182 7.28 2.76 -29.63
CA ARG A 182 6.38 3.93 -29.61
C ARG A 182 6.46 4.57 -28.22
N ALA A 183 7.07 5.75 -28.13
CA ALA A 183 7.17 6.49 -26.88
C ALA A 183 6.01 7.51 -26.80
N PHE A 184 5.10 7.26 -25.88
CA PHE A 184 4.00 8.16 -25.53
C PHE A 184 4.49 9.10 -24.45
N VAL A 185 4.75 10.36 -24.83
CA VAL A 185 5.30 11.37 -23.93
C VAL A 185 4.16 12.18 -23.36
N VAL A 186 3.86 11.97 -22.07
CA VAL A 186 2.78 12.65 -21.36
C VAL A 186 3.36 13.80 -20.55
N ALA A 187 3.03 15.03 -20.98
CA ALA A 187 3.30 16.24 -20.21
C ALA A 187 2.29 16.33 -19.07
N HIS A 188 2.77 16.54 -17.86
CA HIS A 188 1.91 16.67 -16.68
C HIS A 188 2.58 17.49 -15.58
N THR A 189 1.85 17.75 -14.51
CA THR A 189 2.36 18.17 -13.21
C THR A 189 1.85 17.21 -12.14
N HIS A 190 2.50 17.12 -10.99
CA HIS A 190 1.89 16.68 -9.75
C HIS A 190 1.68 17.92 -8.88
N TRP A 191 0.47 18.09 -8.34
CA TRP A 191 0.13 19.31 -7.63
C TRP A 191 -0.44 18.99 -6.25
N ASP A 192 0.45 19.05 -5.24
CA ASP A 192 0.00 19.03 -3.85
C ASP A 192 -0.67 20.36 -3.53
N ARG A 193 -1.89 20.28 -3.04
CA ARG A 193 -2.67 21.45 -2.67
C ARG A 193 -2.08 22.15 -1.43
N GLU A 194 -1.52 21.35 -0.55
CA GLU A 194 -0.84 21.74 0.69
C GLU A 194 0.14 20.61 1.09
N TRP A 195 1.33 20.96 1.57
CA TRP A 195 2.36 20.02 2.01
C TRP A 195 3.45 20.71 2.85
N TYR A 196 4.62 21.06 2.25
CA TYR A 196 5.66 21.84 2.91
C TYR A 196 5.40 23.35 2.89
N GLU A 197 4.31 23.78 2.30
CA GLU A 197 3.71 25.10 2.37
C GLU A 197 2.21 24.96 2.52
N ARG A 198 1.56 26.04 3.03
CA ARG A 198 0.12 26.09 3.17
C ARG A 198 -0.58 26.22 1.82
N PHE A 199 -1.86 25.87 1.80
CA PHE A 199 -2.74 25.99 0.63
C PHE A 199 -2.62 27.36 -0.07
N GLU A 200 -2.72 28.47 0.66
CA GLU A 200 -2.65 29.81 0.07
C GLU A 200 -1.30 30.11 -0.60
N SER A 201 -0.19 29.63 -0.03
CA SER A 201 1.14 29.77 -0.63
C SER A 201 1.25 28.99 -1.94
N PHE A 202 0.77 27.75 -1.97
CA PHE A 202 0.73 26.95 -3.21
C PHE A 202 -0.23 27.55 -4.25
N ARG A 203 -1.39 28.09 -3.83
CA ARG A 203 -2.32 28.78 -4.75
C ARG A 203 -1.68 29.99 -5.44
N THR A 204 -0.82 30.76 -4.73
CA THR A 204 -0.08 31.86 -5.35
C THR A 204 0.88 31.42 -6.46
N LYS A 205 1.38 30.17 -6.39
CA LYS A 205 2.22 29.53 -7.42
C LYS A 205 1.37 28.87 -8.52
N LEU A 206 0.24 28.30 -8.15
CA LEU A 206 -0.68 27.61 -9.07
C LEU A 206 -1.23 28.57 -10.13
N VAL A 207 -1.68 29.75 -9.69
CA VAL A 207 -2.35 30.72 -10.56
C VAL A 207 -1.48 31.15 -11.76
N PRO A 208 -0.23 31.61 -11.58
CA PRO A 208 0.64 31.92 -12.72
C PRO A 208 1.04 30.66 -13.52
N MET A 209 1.21 29.50 -12.89
CA MET A 209 1.52 28.24 -13.58
C MET A 209 0.39 27.86 -14.56
N VAL A 210 -0.87 27.87 -14.09
CA VAL A 210 -2.02 27.59 -14.95
C VAL A 210 -2.14 28.64 -16.07
N GLY A 211 -1.99 29.94 -15.76
CA GLY A 211 -1.99 30.99 -16.78
C GLY A 211 -0.95 30.75 -17.89
N SER A 212 0.29 30.46 -17.51
CA SER A 212 1.38 30.13 -18.47
C SER A 212 1.09 28.87 -19.27
N LEU A 213 0.48 27.84 -18.65
CA LEU A 213 0.06 26.61 -19.32
C LEU A 213 -1.00 26.89 -20.39
N LEU A 214 -2.03 27.67 -20.06
CA LEU A 214 -3.08 28.06 -21.02
C LEU A 214 -2.46 28.82 -22.21
N ASP A 215 -1.58 29.79 -21.96
CA ASP A 215 -0.89 30.55 -23.00
C ASP A 215 -0.02 29.64 -23.89
N LEU A 216 0.68 28.66 -23.31
CA LEU A 216 1.50 27.69 -24.06
C LEU A 216 0.63 26.79 -24.94
N LEU A 217 -0.43 26.22 -24.40
CA LEU A 217 -1.33 25.35 -25.14
C LEU A 217 -2.02 26.09 -26.29
N GLU A 218 -2.39 27.35 -26.14
CA GLU A 218 -2.98 28.17 -27.21
C GLU A 218 -1.96 28.58 -28.28
N ARG A 219 -0.73 28.89 -27.88
CA ARG A 219 0.32 29.44 -28.77
C ARG A 219 1.03 28.37 -29.59
N ASP A 220 1.36 27.21 -28.99
CA ASP A 220 2.16 26.17 -29.68
C ASP A 220 1.34 24.89 -29.94
N PRO A 221 0.91 24.66 -31.20
CA PRO A 221 0.18 23.45 -31.56
C PRO A 221 1.02 22.17 -31.49
N ARG A 222 2.37 22.26 -31.46
CA ARG A 222 3.24 21.10 -31.28
C ARG A 222 3.16 20.56 -29.85
N PHE A 223 2.82 21.42 -28.87
CA PHE A 223 2.52 21.02 -27.50
C PHE A 223 1.08 20.49 -27.46
N ARG A 224 0.89 19.22 -27.88
CA ARG A 224 -0.42 18.64 -28.20
C ARG A 224 -1.38 18.58 -27.02
N SER A 225 -0.89 18.17 -25.84
CA SER A 225 -1.73 17.96 -24.66
C SER A 225 -0.95 18.08 -23.36
N PHE A 226 -1.67 18.36 -22.27
CA PHE A 226 -1.17 18.37 -20.91
C PHE A 226 -2.17 17.67 -19.99
N THR A 227 -1.70 16.77 -19.13
CA THR A 227 -2.50 16.07 -18.10
C THR A 227 -2.38 16.80 -16.77
N PHE A 228 -3.49 17.33 -16.28
CA PHE A 228 -3.53 18.10 -15.05
C PHE A 228 -3.76 17.18 -13.85
N ASP A 229 -2.74 16.37 -13.49
CA ASP A 229 -2.59 15.57 -12.28
C ASP A 229 -3.74 14.60 -11.92
N GLY A 230 -4.64 14.28 -12.84
CA GLY A 230 -5.78 13.41 -12.55
C GLY A 230 -6.83 14.00 -11.59
N GLN A 231 -6.68 15.23 -11.11
CA GLN A 231 -7.58 15.89 -10.18
C GLN A 231 -8.19 17.19 -10.78
N THR A 232 -9.26 17.70 -10.13
CA THR A 232 -9.99 18.86 -10.66
C THR A 232 -9.93 20.09 -9.74
N ILE A 233 -9.74 19.91 -8.44
CA ILE A 233 -9.77 21.01 -7.47
C ILE A 233 -8.78 22.15 -7.79
N PRO A 234 -7.54 21.90 -8.32
CA PRO A 234 -6.62 23.01 -8.59
C PRO A 234 -7.16 23.99 -9.65
N LEU A 235 -8.01 23.51 -10.58
CA LEU A 235 -8.65 24.42 -11.54
C LEU A 235 -9.71 25.30 -10.90
N GLU A 236 -10.46 24.78 -9.93
CA GLU A 236 -11.37 25.60 -9.13
C GLU A 236 -10.59 26.62 -8.27
N ASP A 237 -9.50 26.18 -7.63
CA ASP A 237 -8.60 27.06 -6.84
C ASP A 237 -8.02 28.19 -7.73
N HIS A 238 -7.67 27.89 -8.97
CA HIS A 238 -7.25 28.91 -9.96
C HIS A 238 -8.37 29.89 -10.32
N LEU A 239 -9.57 29.37 -10.59
CA LEU A 239 -10.72 30.17 -11.02
C LEU A 239 -11.30 31.06 -9.93
N VAL A 240 -11.08 30.79 -8.65
CA VAL A 240 -11.38 31.69 -7.55
C VAL A 240 -10.62 33.01 -7.73
N VAL A 241 -9.38 32.96 -8.24
CA VAL A 241 -8.52 34.15 -8.46
C VAL A 241 -8.66 34.70 -9.89
N ARG A 242 -8.81 33.82 -10.89
CA ARG A 242 -8.91 34.20 -12.31
C ARG A 242 -10.16 33.62 -12.98
N PRO A 243 -11.36 34.07 -12.62
CA PRO A 243 -12.62 33.51 -13.17
C PRO A 243 -12.74 33.69 -14.69
N GLY A 244 -12.07 34.69 -15.26
CA GLY A 244 -12.05 34.94 -16.71
C GLY A 244 -11.35 33.86 -17.55
N ASP A 245 -10.54 33.00 -16.94
CA ASP A 245 -9.85 31.90 -17.66
C ASP A 245 -10.77 30.69 -17.93
N ARG A 246 -11.99 30.66 -17.35
CA ARG A 246 -12.91 29.53 -17.49
C ARG A 246 -13.20 29.15 -18.94
N PRO A 247 -13.53 30.07 -19.87
CA PRO A 247 -13.79 29.72 -21.28
C PRO A 247 -12.58 29.12 -21.99
N ARG A 248 -11.36 29.56 -21.62
CA ARG A 248 -10.09 29.03 -22.17
C ARG A 248 -9.90 27.57 -21.74
N ILE A 249 -10.07 27.30 -20.44
CA ILE A 249 -9.99 25.94 -19.86
C ILE A 249 -11.02 25.03 -20.54
N GLU A 250 -12.29 25.48 -20.65
CA GLU A 250 -13.35 24.70 -21.32
C GLU A 250 -13.03 24.38 -22.78
N ALA A 251 -12.50 25.34 -23.53
CA ALA A 251 -12.10 25.13 -24.91
C ALA A 251 -10.98 24.09 -25.04
N LEU A 252 -9.95 24.17 -24.17
CA LEU A 252 -8.83 23.23 -24.20
C LEU A 252 -9.23 21.82 -23.73
N VAL A 253 -10.13 21.71 -22.74
CA VAL A 253 -10.66 20.41 -22.27
C VAL A 253 -11.49 19.76 -23.40
N ARG A 254 -12.40 20.50 -24.05
CA ARG A 254 -13.19 19.97 -25.18
C ARG A 254 -12.34 19.58 -26.40
N ALA A 255 -11.19 20.21 -26.58
CA ALA A 255 -10.23 19.91 -27.64
C ALA A 255 -9.24 18.78 -27.29
N ASP A 256 -9.39 18.12 -26.17
CA ASP A 256 -8.46 17.11 -25.63
C ASP A 256 -7.02 17.59 -25.48
N ARG A 257 -6.84 18.91 -25.32
CA ARG A 257 -5.52 19.53 -25.10
C ARG A 257 -5.18 19.69 -23.62
N LEU A 258 -6.19 19.77 -22.75
CA LEU A 258 -6.05 19.76 -21.30
C LEU A 258 -6.88 18.61 -20.73
N LEU A 259 -6.23 17.57 -20.17
CA LEU A 259 -6.87 16.42 -19.56
C LEU A 259 -6.98 16.67 -18.05
N ILE A 260 -8.18 16.48 -17.48
CA ILE A 260 -8.52 16.76 -16.08
C ILE A 260 -9.30 15.61 -15.45
N GLY A 261 -9.23 15.45 -14.14
CA GLY A 261 -9.96 14.41 -13.41
C GLY A 261 -9.46 12.98 -13.71
N PRO A 262 -10.16 11.96 -13.21
CA PRO A 262 -11.55 11.95 -12.72
C PRO A 262 -11.73 12.35 -11.24
N TRP A 263 -10.66 12.48 -10.50
CA TRP A 263 -10.72 12.73 -9.06
C TRP A 263 -11.02 14.21 -8.77
N TYR A 264 -11.69 14.47 -7.65
CA TYR A 264 -11.77 15.83 -7.11
C TYR A 264 -10.43 16.24 -6.51
N VAL A 265 -9.88 15.41 -5.62
CA VAL A 265 -8.55 15.53 -5.02
C VAL A 265 -7.79 14.21 -5.14
N LEU A 266 -6.46 14.23 -5.12
CA LEU A 266 -5.63 13.01 -5.02
C LEU A 266 -5.52 12.59 -3.54
N ALA A 267 -6.52 11.84 -3.09
CA ALA A 267 -6.58 11.32 -1.72
C ALA A 267 -5.58 10.19 -1.48
N ASP A 268 -5.12 10.01 -0.23
CA ASP A 268 -4.59 8.71 0.17
C ASP A 268 -5.73 7.69 0.24
N LEU A 269 -5.66 6.69 -0.63
CA LEU A 269 -6.75 5.72 -0.85
C LEU A 269 -6.85 4.66 0.27
N LEU A 270 -5.86 4.55 1.15
CA LEU A 270 -5.87 3.61 2.27
C LEU A 270 -6.41 4.24 3.57
N LEU A 271 -6.31 5.56 3.74
CA LEU A 271 -6.68 6.24 4.98
C LEU A 271 -8.12 6.73 5.00
N VAL A 272 -8.71 6.99 3.83
CA VAL A 272 -10.10 7.41 3.68
C VAL A 272 -11.04 6.21 3.56
N SER A 273 -12.32 6.38 3.90
CA SER A 273 -13.31 5.30 3.74
C SER A 273 -13.59 4.98 2.26
N GLY A 274 -14.13 3.79 1.99
CA GLY A 274 -14.56 3.41 0.64
C GLY A 274 -15.58 4.39 0.05
N GLU A 275 -16.55 4.86 0.84
CA GLU A 275 -17.51 5.88 0.40
C GLU A 275 -16.85 7.23 0.11
N SER A 276 -15.82 7.63 0.83
CA SER A 276 -15.06 8.84 0.51
C SER A 276 -14.39 8.76 -0.85
N ILE A 277 -13.89 7.58 -1.26
CA ILE A 277 -13.38 7.35 -2.62
C ILE A 277 -14.49 7.54 -3.66
N VAL A 278 -15.69 7.00 -3.40
CA VAL A 278 -16.86 7.16 -4.25
C VAL A 278 -17.27 8.65 -4.37
N ARG A 279 -17.34 9.39 -3.24
CA ARG A 279 -17.67 10.82 -3.23
C ARG A 279 -16.63 11.67 -3.96
N ASN A 280 -15.35 11.31 -3.82
CA ASN A 280 -14.25 11.97 -4.52
C ASN A 280 -14.40 11.83 -6.05
N LEU A 281 -14.66 10.62 -6.54
CA LEU A 281 -14.93 10.38 -7.96
C LEU A 281 -16.20 11.10 -8.45
N GLN A 282 -17.31 11.05 -7.69
CA GLN A 282 -18.56 11.73 -8.05
C GLN A 282 -18.35 13.23 -8.19
N GLU A 283 -17.67 13.86 -7.24
CA GLU A 283 -17.43 15.30 -7.28
C GLU A 283 -16.43 15.67 -8.38
N GLY A 284 -15.34 14.88 -8.56
CA GLY A 284 -14.37 15.11 -9.62
C GLY A 284 -14.98 15.00 -11.01
N LEU A 285 -15.79 13.99 -11.26
CA LEU A 285 -16.52 13.82 -12.53
C LEU A 285 -17.51 14.97 -12.79
N ARG A 286 -18.22 15.42 -11.76
CA ARG A 286 -19.15 16.53 -11.86
C ARG A 286 -18.41 17.83 -12.20
N VAL A 287 -17.29 18.12 -11.53
CA VAL A 287 -16.47 19.30 -11.80
C VAL A 287 -15.88 19.23 -13.19
N ALA A 288 -15.25 18.10 -13.58
CA ALA A 288 -14.70 17.92 -14.93
C ALA A 288 -15.78 18.04 -16.01
N GLY A 289 -16.97 17.50 -15.80
CA GLY A 289 -18.12 17.63 -16.70
C GLY A 289 -18.54 19.08 -16.94
N SER A 290 -18.38 19.95 -15.94
CA SER A 290 -18.66 21.40 -16.07
C SER A 290 -17.68 22.12 -17.00
N PHE A 291 -16.51 21.55 -17.27
CA PHE A 291 -15.53 22.06 -18.23
C PHE A 291 -15.61 21.38 -19.61
N GLY A 292 -16.27 20.23 -19.68
CA GLY A 292 -16.42 19.46 -20.92
C GLY A 292 -16.46 17.95 -20.67
N ARG A 293 -15.35 17.36 -20.25
CA ARG A 293 -15.26 15.94 -19.90
C ARG A 293 -14.15 15.66 -18.89
N ALA A 294 -14.24 14.53 -18.21
CA ALA A 294 -13.12 13.96 -17.45
C ALA A 294 -12.21 13.11 -18.36
N SER A 295 -10.96 12.91 -17.95
CA SER A 295 -10.10 11.87 -18.50
C SER A 295 -10.79 10.50 -18.43
N ARG A 296 -10.60 9.67 -19.45
CA ARG A 296 -11.14 8.30 -19.51
C ARG A 296 -10.20 7.27 -18.83
N VAL A 297 -9.03 7.70 -18.39
CA VAL A 297 -8.07 6.91 -17.64
C VAL A 297 -8.05 7.42 -16.21
N ALA A 298 -8.28 6.57 -15.24
CA ALA A 298 -8.09 6.91 -13.84
C ALA A 298 -6.58 6.97 -13.55
N TYR A 299 -6.09 8.17 -13.24
CA TYR A 299 -4.67 8.42 -12.95
C TYR A 299 -4.49 8.92 -11.52
N VAL A 300 -3.52 8.34 -10.81
CA VAL A 300 -3.03 8.85 -9.53
C VAL A 300 -1.51 8.87 -9.53
N ALA A 301 -0.93 10.01 -9.22
CA ALA A 301 0.52 10.18 -9.21
C ALA A 301 1.15 9.53 -7.98
N ASP A 302 0.78 9.97 -6.77
CA ASP A 302 1.55 9.74 -5.55
C ASP A 302 0.86 9.09 -4.34
N PRO A 303 -0.41 8.64 -4.34
CA PRO A 303 -1.01 7.94 -3.20
C PRO A 303 -0.14 6.79 -2.69
N PHE A 304 -0.10 6.62 -1.35
CA PHE A 304 0.85 5.73 -0.66
C PHE A 304 0.40 4.26 -0.60
N GLY A 305 -0.49 3.88 -1.48
CA GLY A 305 -1.00 2.53 -1.65
C GLY A 305 -2.42 2.51 -2.19
N HIS A 306 -2.89 1.31 -2.58
CA HIS A 306 -4.16 1.16 -3.26
C HIS A 306 -4.96 -0.01 -2.68
N PRO A 307 -6.24 0.19 -2.27
CA PRO A 307 -7.07 -0.86 -1.70
C PRO A 307 -7.51 -1.87 -2.77
N ALA A 308 -7.68 -3.12 -2.35
CA ALA A 308 -8.04 -4.22 -3.25
C ALA A 308 -9.37 -4.03 -4.01
N GLN A 309 -10.32 -3.25 -3.45
CA GLN A 309 -11.59 -2.96 -4.09
C GLN A 309 -11.57 -1.83 -5.12
N LEU A 310 -10.45 -1.15 -5.30
CA LEU A 310 -10.40 -0.01 -6.22
C LEU A 310 -10.83 -0.36 -7.65
N PRO A 311 -10.49 -1.52 -8.25
CA PRO A 311 -11.01 -1.92 -9.55
C PRO A 311 -12.54 -1.97 -9.61
N GLN A 312 -13.21 -2.49 -8.58
CA GLN A 312 -14.67 -2.52 -8.47
C GLN A 312 -15.26 -1.10 -8.49
N VAL A 313 -14.71 -0.20 -7.68
CA VAL A 313 -15.15 1.20 -7.63
C VAL A 313 -14.98 1.87 -9.00
N LEU A 314 -13.80 1.73 -9.60
CA LEU A 314 -13.51 2.30 -10.93
C LEU A 314 -14.47 1.76 -12.00
N ARG A 315 -14.72 0.44 -12.01
CA ARG A 315 -15.69 -0.18 -12.94
C ARG A 315 -17.11 0.35 -12.74
N GLY A 316 -17.50 0.60 -11.48
CA GLY A 316 -18.79 1.22 -11.15
C GLY A 316 -18.95 2.63 -11.74
N PHE A 317 -17.88 3.35 -11.98
CA PHE A 317 -17.84 4.65 -12.66
C PHE A 317 -17.52 4.56 -14.16
N GLY A 318 -17.44 3.35 -14.74
CA GLY A 318 -17.17 3.13 -16.15
C GLY A 318 -15.69 3.19 -16.56
N TYR A 319 -14.76 3.21 -15.60
CA TYR A 319 -13.32 3.15 -15.87
C TYR A 319 -12.85 1.70 -16.05
N ASP A 320 -12.08 1.46 -17.09
CA ASP A 320 -11.47 0.16 -17.41
C ASP A 320 -9.94 0.18 -17.32
N SER A 321 -9.35 1.31 -16.96
CA SER A 321 -7.90 1.50 -16.90
C SER A 321 -7.49 2.40 -15.72
N TYR A 322 -6.30 2.08 -15.15
CA TYR A 322 -5.73 2.74 -13.99
C TYR A 322 -4.23 2.91 -14.13
N VAL A 323 -3.72 4.14 -14.02
CA VAL A 323 -2.29 4.47 -14.10
C VAL A 323 -1.82 4.99 -12.75
N PHE A 324 -0.69 4.44 -12.24
CA PHE A 324 -0.21 4.72 -10.89
C PHE A 324 1.28 4.45 -10.73
N ALA A 325 1.93 4.97 -9.66
CA ALA A 325 3.39 4.91 -9.49
C ALA A 325 3.88 4.04 -8.32
N ARG A 326 3.09 3.85 -7.27
CA ARG A 326 3.52 3.16 -6.03
C ARG A 326 2.77 1.84 -5.84
N GLY A 327 3.24 0.98 -4.93
CA GLY A 327 2.48 -0.16 -4.45
C GLY A 327 2.88 -1.52 -5.01
N VAL A 328 3.69 -1.60 -6.06
CA VAL A 328 4.10 -2.86 -6.70
C VAL A 328 5.36 -3.42 -6.06
N GLY A 329 5.35 -4.73 -5.81
CA GLY A 329 6.45 -5.50 -5.24
C GLY A 329 7.19 -6.40 -6.24
N ASP A 330 7.57 -7.61 -5.79
CA ASP A 330 8.26 -8.58 -6.65
C ASP A 330 7.38 -9.08 -7.81
N GLU A 331 6.07 -9.03 -7.66
CA GLU A 331 5.09 -9.35 -8.71
C GLU A 331 5.26 -8.49 -9.96
N GLY A 332 5.72 -7.24 -9.83
CA GLY A 332 6.01 -6.38 -10.97
C GLY A 332 7.09 -6.92 -11.91
N GLU A 333 7.97 -7.80 -11.41
CA GLU A 333 8.94 -8.49 -12.26
C GLU A 333 8.29 -9.60 -13.10
N GLU A 334 7.19 -10.16 -12.62
CA GLU A 334 6.47 -11.22 -13.31
C GLU A 334 5.38 -10.66 -14.23
N LEU A 335 4.65 -9.67 -13.78
CA LEU A 335 3.52 -9.06 -14.49
C LEU A 335 3.95 -8.07 -15.57
N GLY A 336 5.07 -7.38 -15.37
CA GLY A 336 5.46 -6.22 -16.18
C GLY A 336 4.85 -4.93 -15.67
N SER A 337 4.87 -3.87 -16.51
CA SER A 337 4.27 -2.58 -16.20
C SER A 337 2.75 -2.56 -16.42
N GLU A 338 2.24 -3.32 -17.37
CA GLU A 338 0.80 -3.40 -17.66
C GLU A 338 0.26 -4.80 -17.34
N PHE A 339 -0.80 -4.86 -16.52
CA PHE A 339 -1.43 -6.12 -16.09
C PHE A 339 -2.93 -5.90 -15.78
N ASN A 340 -3.68 -6.98 -15.67
CA ASN A 340 -5.06 -6.91 -15.18
C ASN A 340 -5.04 -6.88 -13.65
N TRP A 341 -5.64 -5.87 -13.04
CA TRP A 341 -5.85 -5.82 -11.60
C TRP A 341 -7.29 -6.18 -11.29
N GLU A 342 -7.46 -7.24 -10.48
CA GLU A 342 -8.74 -7.81 -10.13
C GLU A 342 -9.10 -7.53 -8.66
N SER A 343 -10.29 -7.02 -8.44
CA SER A 343 -10.88 -6.84 -7.11
C SER A 343 -11.41 -8.15 -6.53
N PRO A 344 -11.71 -8.22 -5.23
CA PRO A 344 -12.38 -9.38 -4.61
C PRO A 344 -13.75 -9.70 -5.22
N SER A 345 -14.44 -8.75 -5.85
CA SER A 345 -15.70 -8.95 -6.57
C SER A 345 -15.53 -9.56 -7.98
N GLY A 346 -14.29 -9.70 -8.47
CA GLY A 346 -13.98 -10.15 -9.82
C GLY A 346 -13.93 -9.06 -10.88
N ASP A 347 -14.20 -7.79 -10.52
CA ASP A 347 -14.06 -6.67 -11.44
C ASP A 347 -12.61 -6.41 -11.80
N ARG A 348 -12.33 -6.08 -13.08
CA ARG A 348 -10.96 -5.90 -13.60
C ARG A 348 -10.79 -4.56 -14.28
N VAL A 349 -9.59 -4.00 -14.08
CA VAL A 349 -9.07 -2.85 -14.84
C VAL A 349 -7.68 -3.18 -15.40
N ILE A 350 -7.32 -2.56 -16.53
CA ILE A 350 -5.94 -2.56 -17.01
C ILE A 350 -5.16 -1.60 -16.11
N ALA A 351 -4.28 -2.14 -15.28
CA ALA A 351 -3.37 -1.38 -14.44
C ALA A 351 -2.06 -1.13 -15.19
N SER A 352 -1.60 0.12 -15.23
CA SER A 352 -0.28 0.50 -15.74
C SER A 352 0.56 1.11 -14.62
N HIS A 353 1.55 0.36 -14.17
CA HIS A 353 2.52 0.78 -13.18
C HIS A 353 3.62 1.62 -13.84
N GLN A 354 3.77 2.86 -13.41
CA GLN A 354 4.83 3.75 -13.87
C GLN A 354 6.19 3.33 -13.27
N VAL A 355 6.80 2.34 -13.89
CA VAL A 355 8.16 1.91 -13.51
C VAL A 355 9.10 3.09 -13.70
N GLY A 356 9.85 3.45 -12.66
CA GLY A 356 10.67 4.66 -12.66
C GLY A 356 9.96 5.91 -12.12
N HIS A 357 8.67 5.82 -11.76
CA HIS A 357 7.83 6.88 -11.19
C HIS A 357 7.14 7.78 -12.22
N TYR A 358 6.28 8.73 -11.73
CA TYR A 358 5.58 9.70 -12.58
C TYR A 358 6.49 10.78 -13.19
N ASP A 359 7.79 10.80 -12.83
CA ASP A 359 8.82 11.68 -13.37
C ASP A 359 9.86 10.95 -14.24
N ASN A 360 9.56 9.72 -14.69
CA ASN A 360 10.52 8.81 -15.31
C ASN A 360 11.23 9.38 -16.55
N ALA A 361 10.62 10.30 -17.26
CA ALA A 361 11.17 10.93 -18.45
C ALA A 361 11.50 12.45 -18.27
N LEU A 362 11.29 12.99 -17.07
CA LEU A 362 11.67 14.38 -16.74
C LEU A 362 13.13 14.71 -17.10
N PRO A 363 14.11 13.79 -16.96
CA PRO A 363 15.49 14.08 -17.38
C PRO A 363 15.68 14.42 -18.87
N LEU A 364 14.69 14.22 -19.74
CA LEU A 364 14.77 14.62 -21.17
C LEU A 364 14.70 16.14 -21.35
N VAL A 365 14.05 16.84 -20.42
CA VAL A 365 13.84 18.30 -20.44
C VAL A 365 14.57 18.99 -19.28
N ALA A 366 14.70 20.31 -19.35
CA ALA A 366 15.10 21.16 -18.23
C ALA A 366 14.68 22.61 -18.52
N GLU A 367 14.37 23.34 -17.46
CA GLU A 367 14.12 24.77 -17.54
C GLU A 367 15.32 25.52 -18.12
N GLY A 368 15.07 26.55 -18.91
CA GLY A 368 16.11 27.42 -19.46
C GLY A 368 17.00 26.83 -20.53
N VAL A 369 16.86 25.54 -20.88
CA VAL A 369 17.61 24.94 -22.01
C VAL A 369 16.93 25.31 -23.33
N LYS A 370 17.38 26.39 -23.97
CA LYS A 370 16.76 26.94 -25.19
C LYS A 370 17.41 26.53 -26.52
N PRO A 371 18.75 26.35 -26.68
CA PRO A 371 19.27 25.89 -27.96
C PRO A 371 18.87 24.42 -28.22
N VAL A 372 18.24 24.17 -29.36
CA VAL A 372 17.84 22.80 -29.81
C VAL A 372 19.01 21.82 -29.77
N ALA A 373 20.23 22.27 -30.03
CA ALA A 373 21.44 21.46 -29.93
C ALA A 373 21.71 20.94 -28.51
N ASP A 374 21.40 21.72 -27.48
CA ASP A 374 21.56 21.30 -26.07
C ASP A 374 20.46 20.36 -25.66
N VAL A 375 19.22 20.55 -26.09
CA VAL A 375 18.12 19.61 -25.93
C VAL A 375 18.50 18.26 -26.53
N ARG A 376 18.99 18.23 -27.78
CA ARG A 376 19.42 17.00 -28.46
C ARG A 376 20.58 16.30 -27.72
N ARG A 377 21.55 17.05 -27.21
CA ARG A 377 22.68 16.50 -26.41
C ARG A 377 22.17 15.84 -25.12
N ARG A 378 21.23 16.49 -24.45
CA ARG A 378 20.57 15.99 -23.25
C ARG A 378 19.80 14.70 -23.53
N VAL A 379 18.94 14.68 -24.56
CA VAL A 379 18.19 13.50 -24.99
C VAL A 379 19.15 12.35 -25.32
N ARG A 380 20.22 12.59 -26.07
CA ARG A 380 21.23 11.56 -26.41
C ARG A 380 21.83 10.91 -25.17
N ARG A 381 22.05 11.67 -24.08
CA ARG A 381 22.61 11.16 -22.82
C ARG A 381 21.59 10.44 -21.97
N MET A 382 20.34 10.93 -21.90
CA MET A 382 19.36 10.45 -20.93
C MET A 382 18.44 9.35 -21.47
N LEU A 383 18.06 9.42 -22.75
CA LEU A 383 17.12 8.48 -23.39
C LEU A 383 17.53 6.99 -23.19
N PRO A 384 18.79 6.60 -23.38
CA PRO A 384 19.18 5.21 -23.16
C PRO A 384 18.90 4.71 -21.74
N ARG A 385 19.15 5.54 -20.72
CA ARG A 385 18.94 5.20 -19.31
C ARG A 385 17.44 5.04 -19.01
N ILE A 386 16.62 5.92 -19.55
CA ILE A 386 15.18 5.88 -19.42
C ILE A 386 14.64 4.62 -20.08
N MET A 387 15.04 4.35 -21.31
CA MET A 387 14.58 3.13 -22.02
C MET A 387 15.03 1.86 -21.30
N ASP A 388 16.25 1.80 -20.79
CA ASP A 388 16.76 0.63 -20.06
C ASP A 388 15.99 0.38 -18.75
N SER A 389 15.43 1.43 -18.14
CA SER A 389 14.69 1.32 -16.89
C SER A 389 13.24 0.84 -17.09
N ILE A 390 12.60 1.15 -18.22
CA ILE A 390 11.17 0.88 -18.44
C ILE A 390 10.88 -0.18 -19.52
N ALA A 391 11.65 -0.21 -20.62
CA ALA A 391 11.39 -1.11 -21.73
C ALA A 391 11.38 -2.62 -21.36
N PRO A 392 12.17 -3.11 -20.40
CA PRO A 392 12.11 -4.50 -19.95
C PRO A 392 10.78 -4.90 -19.34
N TYR A 393 10.00 -3.94 -18.83
CA TYR A 393 8.71 -4.18 -18.16
C TYR A 393 7.51 -4.01 -19.08
N ALA A 394 7.65 -3.34 -20.23
CA ALA A 394 6.55 -3.03 -21.13
C ALA A 394 5.89 -4.30 -21.71
N ALA A 395 4.56 -4.37 -21.67
CA ALA A 395 3.79 -5.49 -22.22
C ALA A 395 3.85 -5.54 -23.75
N GLY A 396 4.05 -4.39 -24.40
CA GLY A 396 4.10 -4.25 -25.85
C GLY A 396 5.25 -3.36 -26.35
N ASP A 397 5.02 -2.64 -27.43
CA ASP A 397 5.94 -1.65 -28.01
C ASP A 397 5.66 -0.21 -27.53
N ALA A 398 4.60 -0.02 -26.76
CA ALA A 398 4.25 1.26 -26.16
C ALA A 398 5.06 1.48 -24.86
N LEU A 399 5.72 2.63 -24.78
CA LEU A 399 6.45 3.09 -23.59
C LEU A 399 5.80 4.37 -23.08
N LEU A 400 5.50 4.43 -21.77
CA LEU A 400 4.99 5.61 -21.12
C LEU A 400 6.14 6.48 -20.58
N PHE A 401 6.30 7.66 -21.17
CA PHE A 401 7.28 8.66 -20.76
C PHE A 401 6.55 9.81 -20.08
N MET A 402 6.65 9.88 -18.75
CA MET A 402 6.03 10.93 -17.94
C MET A 402 7.00 12.09 -17.76
N VAL A 403 6.59 13.29 -18.19
CA VAL A 403 7.39 14.52 -18.12
C VAL A 403 6.66 15.56 -17.28
N GLY A 404 7.01 15.61 -16.03
CA GLY A 404 6.48 16.46 -14.99
C GLY A 404 6.93 15.95 -13.63
N THR A 405 6.77 16.73 -12.59
CA THR A 405 6.98 16.37 -11.18
C THR A 405 6.25 17.37 -10.30
N ASP A 406 6.49 17.35 -8.97
CA ASP A 406 5.83 18.18 -7.99
C ASP A 406 5.95 19.66 -8.34
N HIS A 407 4.80 20.34 -8.41
CA HIS A 407 4.67 21.78 -8.60
C HIS A 407 5.39 22.35 -9.84
N THR A 408 5.66 21.53 -10.87
CA THR A 408 6.35 21.98 -12.08
C THR A 408 5.39 22.56 -13.12
N SER A 409 5.84 23.63 -13.76
CA SER A 409 5.21 24.17 -14.95
C SER A 409 5.47 23.28 -16.17
N ALA A 410 4.68 23.46 -17.25
CA ALA A 410 4.94 22.79 -18.50
C ALA A 410 6.28 23.24 -19.11
N PHE A 411 7.07 22.29 -19.59
CA PHE A 411 8.38 22.55 -20.20
C PHE A 411 8.21 22.96 -21.66
N GLU A 412 8.40 24.25 -22.02
CA GLU A 412 8.23 24.77 -23.38
C GLU A 412 9.09 24.03 -24.43
N ASN A 413 10.24 23.47 -24.03
CA ASN A 413 11.15 22.73 -24.91
C ASN A 413 10.80 21.24 -25.08
N LEU A 414 9.65 20.79 -24.55
CA LEU A 414 9.22 19.39 -24.69
C LEU A 414 9.02 18.95 -26.15
N PRO A 415 8.38 19.75 -27.04
CA PRO A 415 8.28 19.39 -28.45
C PRO A 415 9.64 19.14 -29.10
N ASP A 416 10.64 19.97 -28.81
CA ASP A 416 12.00 19.82 -29.33
C ASP A 416 12.69 18.57 -28.76
N ALA A 417 12.41 18.19 -27.51
CA ALA A 417 12.91 16.95 -26.91
C ALA A 417 12.28 15.71 -27.59
N VAL A 418 11.00 15.75 -27.88
CA VAL A 418 10.29 14.69 -28.61
C VAL A 418 10.85 14.51 -30.01
N ASP A 419 11.07 15.61 -30.76
CA ASP A 419 11.71 15.57 -32.08
C ASP A 419 13.14 15.01 -31.99
N ALA A 420 13.88 15.38 -30.94
CA ALA A 420 15.23 14.87 -30.72
C ALA A 420 15.28 13.36 -30.42
N ILE A 421 14.24 12.77 -29.82
CA ILE A 421 14.13 11.31 -29.61
C ILE A 421 14.21 10.58 -30.95
N GLY A 422 13.41 10.99 -31.94
CA GLY A 422 13.43 10.40 -33.28
C GLY A 422 14.79 10.52 -34.00
N GLN A 423 15.52 11.62 -33.76
CA GLN A 423 16.84 11.83 -34.33
C GLN A 423 17.93 10.99 -33.63
N VAL A 424 17.82 10.79 -32.31
CA VAL A 424 18.77 10.02 -31.48
C VAL A 424 18.51 8.51 -31.59
N ALA A 425 17.27 8.10 -31.65
CA ALA A 425 16.81 6.72 -31.76
C ALA A 425 15.82 6.59 -32.95
N PRO A 426 16.32 6.51 -34.21
CA PRO A 426 15.47 6.58 -35.41
C PRO A 426 14.38 5.51 -35.50
N ARG A 427 14.50 4.42 -34.73
CA ARG A 427 13.49 3.36 -34.62
C ARG A 427 12.45 3.60 -33.52
N THR A 428 12.58 4.67 -32.73
CA THR A 428 11.64 5.06 -31.69
C THR A 428 10.78 6.19 -32.21
N LYS A 429 9.49 5.94 -32.41
CA LYS A 429 8.50 6.96 -32.75
C LYS A 429 8.00 7.61 -31.45
N ALA A 430 8.38 8.84 -31.19
CA ALA A 430 7.93 9.59 -30.03
C ALA A 430 6.85 10.61 -30.40
N THR A 431 5.88 10.82 -29.52
CA THR A 431 4.82 11.83 -29.69
C THR A 431 4.37 12.34 -28.32
N ILE A 432 4.07 13.62 -28.21
CA ILE A 432 3.32 14.15 -27.06
C ILE A 432 1.91 13.56 -27.15
N ALA A 433 1.49 12.87 -26.10
CA ALA A 433 0.29 12.04 -26.09
C ALA A 433 -0.49 12.18 -24.79
N THR A 434 -1.73 11.70 -24.79
CA THR A 434 -2.54 11.53 -23.61
C THR A 434 -2.34 10.13 -22.99
N LEU A 435 -2.73 9.95 -21.72
CA LEU A 435 -2.78 8.62 -21.10
C LEU A 435 -3.79 7.71 -21.82
N GLU A 436 -4.86 8.27 -22.40
CA GLU A 436 -5.87 7.55 -23.17
C GLU A 436 -5.25 6.94 -24.46
N GLU A 437 -4.44 7.72 -25.19
CA GLU A 437 -3.71 7.25 -26.38
C GLU A 437 -2.69 6.16 -26.03
N PHE A 438 -2.02 6.29 -24.87
CA PHE A 438 -1.10 5.25 -24.38
C PHE A 438 -1.83 3.96 -24.05
N ILE A 439 -2.89 4.00 -23.23
CA ILE A 439 -3.66 2.81 -22.83
C ILE A 439 -4.26 2.11 -24.07
N ALA A 440 -4.77 2.87 -25.04
CA ALA A 440 -5.28 2.31 -26.29
C ALA A 440 -4.20 1.59 -27.12
N ALA A 441 -2.93 1.94 -26.93
CA ALA A 441 -1.80 1.31 -27.60
C ALA A 441 -1.23 0.09 -26.86
N VAL A 442 -1.58 -0.11 -25.61
CA VAL A 442 -1.17 -1.26 -24.79
C VAL A 442 -1.90 -2.52 -25.26
N PRO A 443 -1.18 -3.61 -25.60
CA PRO A 443 -1.85 -4.87 -25.90
C PRO A 443 -2.55 -5.42 -24.67
N THR A 444 -3.64 -6.17 -24.84
CA THR A 444 -4.37 -6.80 -23.73
C THR A 444 -3.42 -7.58 -22.80
N PRO A 445 -3.24 -7.16 -21.55
CA PRO A 445 -2.33 -7.84 -20.63
C PRO A 445 -2.80 -9.25 -20.30
N ARG A 446 -1.86 -10.18 -20.14
CA ARG A 446 -2.16 -11.59 -19.78
C ARG A 446 -2.05 -11.85 -18.28
N GLY A 447 -1.22 -11.10 -17.58
CA GLY A 447 -1.03 -11.26 -16.14
C GLY A 447 -2.22 -10.71 -15.36
N ILE A 448 -2.58 -11.39 -14.25
CA ILE A 448 -3.62 -10.96 -13.33
C ILE A 448 -2.97 -10.78 -11.95
N TYR A 449 -3.23 -9.66 -11.32
CA TYR A 449 -2.92 -9.39 -9.93
C TYR A 449 -4.20 -9.23 -9.13
N SER A 450 -4.31 -9.91 -7.98
CA SER A 450 -5.43 -9.75 -7.05
C SER A 450 -4.89 -9.34 -5.69
N GLY A 451 -5.52 -8.37 -5.04
CA GLY A 451 -5.13 -7.89 -3.72
C GLY A 451 -4.78 -6.40 -3.68
N GLU A 452 -4.26 -5.97 -2.53
CA GLU A 452 -3.84 -4.58 -2.29
C GLU A 452 -2.47 -4.31 -2.90
N MET A 453 -2.27 -3.12 -3.46
CA MET A 453 -0.95 -2.67 -3.89
C MET A 453 -0.30 -1.81 -2.79
N VAL A 454 0.45 -2.46 -1.90
CA VAL A 454 1.06 -1.87 -0.70
C VAL A 454 2.53 -2.27 -0.53
N SER A 455 3.24 -2.50 -1.62
CA SER A 455 4.62 -2.95 -1.63
C SER A 455 5.60 -1.82 -1.95
N GLY A 456 6.68 -1.70 -1.17
CA GLY A 456 7.68 -0.62 -1.27
C GLY A 456 8.94 -0.99 -2.07
N LYS A 457 8.84 -1.88 -3.08
CA LYS A 457 10.01 -2.34 -3.84
C LYS A 457 10.63 -1.26 -4.71
N TYR A 458 9.84 -0.63 -5.55
CA TYR A 458 10.30 0.36 -6.52
C TYR A 458 10.27 1.78 -5.95
N ARG A 459 9.26 2.08 -5.13
CA ARG A 459 9.06 3.35 -4.43
C ARG A 459 8.54 3.10 -3.02
N PRO A 460 8.82 3.95 -2.04
CA PRO A 460 8.33 3.75 -0.68
C PRO A 460 6.81 3.90 -0.60
N ILE A 461 6.19 3.17 0.32
CA ILE A 461 4.75 3.23 0.64
C ILE A 461 4.49 4.16 1.83
N LEU A 462 5.54 4.49 2.59
CA LEU A 462 5.48 5.51 3.64
C LEU A 462 4.49 5.14 4.77
N ARG A 463 4.54 3.89 5.25
CA ARG A 463 3.57 3.30 6.18
C ARG A 463 3.42 4.03 7.51
N GLY A 464 4.43 4.79 7.95
CA GLY A 464 4.35 5.58 9.18
C GLY A 464 3.22 6.61 9.18
N THR A 465 2.76 7.03 8.00
CA THR A 465 1.62 7.93 7.83
C THR A 465 0.31 7.39 8.39
N ASN A 466 0.16 6.07 8.52
CA ASN A 466 -1.03 5.44 9.10
C ASN A 466 -1.30 5.88 10.54
N SER A 467 -0.26 6.23 11.30
CA SER A 467 -0.35 6.59 12.73
C SER A 467 0.23 7.97 13.08
N THR A 468 0.83 8.66 12.11
CA THR A 468 1.28 10.04 12.28
C THR A 468 0.09 10.97 12.48
N ARG A 469 0.17 11.89 13.45
CA ARG A 469 -0.89 12.87 13.79
C ARG A 469 -2.26 12.18 13.84
N VAL A 470 -2.38 11.19 14.70
CA VAL A 470 -3.55 10.30 14.78
C VAL A 470 -4.89 11.04 14.87
N TRP A 471 -4.94 12.21 15.47
CA TRP A 471 -6.14 13.03 15.58
C TRP A 471 -6.79 13.34 14.22
N ILE A 472 -6.00 13.45 13.13
CA ILE A 472 -6.51 13.66 11.76
C ILE A 472 -7.38 12.48 11.33
N LYS A 473 -6.90 11.26 11.55
CA LYS A 473 -7.60 10.01 11.21
C LYS A 473 -8.88 9.86 12.04
N GLN A 474 -8.82 10.23 13.32
CA GLN A 474 -9.98 10.22 14.22
C GLN A 474 -11.05 11.25 13.79
N GLU A 475 -10.65 12.49 13.53
CA GLU A 475 -11.57 13.53 13.05
C GLU A 475 -12.17 13.18 11.69
N ASN A 476 -11.35 12.64 10.78
CA ASN A 476 -11.84 12.18 9.47
C ASN A 476 -12.89 11.09 9.62
N ALA A 477 -12.61 10.04 10.40
CA ALA A 477 -13.55 8.94 10.63
C ALA A 477 -14.85 9.42 11.29
N ALA A 478 -14.75 10.37 12.23
CA ALA A 478 -15.92 10.96 12.88
C ALA A 478 -16.76 11.78 11.88
N CYS A 479 -16.15 12.58 11.00
CA CYS A 479 -16.83 13.34 9.96
C CYS A 479 -17.48 12.44 8.91
N GLU A 480 -16.76 11.41 8.44
CA GLU A 480 -17.29 10.42 7.50
C GLU A 480 -18.57 9.76 8.05
N ARG A 481 -18.51 9.24 9.29
CA ARG A 481 -19.69 8.62 9.93
C ARG A 481 -20.83 9.62 10.16
N LEU A 482 -20.52 10.85 10.58
CA LEU A 482 -21.53 11.88 10.75
C LEU A 482 -22.32 12.11 9.45
N LEU A 483 -21.63 12.25 8.33
CA LEU A 483 -22.27 12.49 7.03
C LEU A 483 -23.00 11.23 6.53
N LEU A 484 -22.34 10.06 6.53
CA LEU A 484 -22.87 8.82 5.94
C LEU A 484 -23.98 8.19 6.76
N GLU A 485 -23.83 8.16 8.09
CA GLU A 485 -24.71 7.35 8.95
C GLU A 485 -25.82 8.18 9.58
N ARG A 486 -25.68 9.51 9.61
CA ARG A 486 -26.67 10.37 10.23
C ARG A 486 -27.25 11.41 9.27
N CYS A 487 -26.43 12.30 8.70
CA CYS A 487 -26.93 13.41 7.90
C CYS A 487 -27.63 12.95 6.63
N GLU A 488 -26.99 12.09 5.81
CA GLU A 488 -27.57 11.64 4.55
C GLU A 488 -28.84 10.77 4.74
N PRO A 489 -28.89 9.77 5.65
CA PRO A 489 -30.10 9.01 5.89
C PRO A 489 -31.25 9.88 6.41
N LEU A 490 -31.00 10.74 7.39
CA LEU A 490 -32.01 11.63 7.93
C LEU A 490 -32.57 12.59 6.86
N ASP A 491 -31.73 13.13 5.98
CA ASP A 491 -32.19 13.95 4.86
C ASP A 491 -33.04 13.14 3.88
N ALA A 492 -32.59 11.93 3.53
CA ALA A 492 -33.31 11.05 2.62
C ALA A 492 -34.73 10.74 3.12
N PHE A 493 -34.86 10.41 4.40
CA PHE A 493 -36.15 10.12 5.05
C PHE A 493 -37.01 11.38 5.30
N SER A 494 -36.38 12.56 5.41
CA SER A 494 -37.10 13.85 5.54
C SER A 494 -37.52 14.48 4.20
N GLY A 495 -37.37 13.77 3.07
CA GLY A 495 -37.76 14.25 1.75
C GLY A 495 -36.65 14.77 0.88
N GLY A 496 -35.37 14.70 1.30
CA GLY A 496 -34.21 14.91 0.45
C GLY A 496 -33.97 16.36 0.01
N THR A 497 -34.19 17.33 0.91
CA THR A 497 -34.12 18.78 0.58
C THR A 497 -32.76 19.42 0.86
N ARG A 498 -31.83 18.71 1.51
CA ARG A 498 -30.52 19.23 1.96
C ARG A 498 -29.36 18.84 1.06
N GLY A 499 -29.61 18.31 -0.14
CA GLY A 499 -28.59 17.78 -1.05
C GLY A 499 -27.39 18.73 -1.31
N GLU A 500 -27.64 20.04 -1.57
CA GLU A 500 -26.54 21.01 -1.77
C GLU A 500 -25.74 21.30 -0.50
N THR A 501 -26.40 21.33 0.66
CA THR A 501 -25.70 21.47 1.96
C THR A 501 -24.82 20.28 2.22
N LEU A 502 -25.33 19.06 2.08
CA LEU A 502 -24.57 17.82 2.24
C LEU A 502 -23.38 17.76 1.28
N ARG A 503 -23.61 18.14 0.02
CA ARG A 503 -22.54 18.19 -0.97
C ARG A 503 -21.46 19.23 -0.55
N SER A 504 -21.83 20.40 -0.06
CA SER A 504 -20.88 21.40 0.44
C SER A 504 -20.05 20.86 1.61
N LEU A 505 -20.66 20.11 2.53
CA LEU A 505 -19.96 19.47 3.65
C LEU A 505 -19.00 18.38 3.16
N TRP A 506 -19.44 17.53 2.21
CA TRP A 506 -18.57 16.56 1.58
C TRP A 506 -17.38 17.20 0.88
N ARG A 507 -17.58 18.27 0.09
CA ARG A 507 -16.47 19.01 -0.53
C ARG A 507 -15.48 19.50 0.51
N THR A 508 -15.97 20.11 1.60
CA THR A 508 -15.11 20.58 2.70
C THR A 508 -14.32 19.43 3.34
N LEU A 509 -14.92 18.24 3.50
CA LEU A 509 -14.22 17.07 4.01
C LEU A 509 -13.19 16.55 3.02
N LEU A 510 -13.55 16.46 1.74
CA LEU A 510 -12.66 16.02 0.66
C LEU A 510 -11.42 16.91 0.51
N GLU A 511 -11.52 18.21 0.85
CA GLU A 511 -10.37 19.12 0.89
C GLU A 511 -9.31 18.77 1.95
N ASN A 512 -9.65 17.90 2.93
CA ASN A 512 -8.72 17.34 3.90
C ASN A 512 -8.16 15.97 3.48
N HIS A 513 -8.59 15.39 2.35
CA HIS A 513 -8.20 14.07 1.87
C HIS A 513 -6.97 14.04 0.95
N PRO A 514 -6.42 15.16 0.36
CA PRO A 514 -5.14 15.06 -0.34
C PRO A 514 -4.16 14.25 0.49
N HIS A 515 -3.34 13.44 -0.19
CA HIS A 515 -2.53 12.43 0.50
C HIS A 515 -1.61 13.03 1.57
N ASP A 516 -0.95 14.16 1.36
CA ASP A 516 -0.12 14.81 2.38
C ASP A 516 -0.93 15.36 3.56
N SER A 517 -2.19 15.80 3.31
CA SER A 517 -3.08 16.29 4.35
C SER A 517 -3.56 15.15 5.26
N ILE A 518 -4.27 14.15 4.69
CA ILE A 518 -4.84 13.04 5.50
C ILE A 518 -3.77 12.14 6.10
N CYS A 519 -2.63 11.97 5.44
CA CYS A 519 -1.47 11.25 5.96
C CYS A 519 -0.85 11.96 7.16
N GLY A 520 -1.05 13.27 7.30
CA GLY A 520 -0.46 14.06 8.37
C GLY A 520 1.03 14.32 8.16
N CYS A 521 1.49 14.30 6.91
CA CYS A 521 2.88 14.49 6.52
C CYS A 521 3.09 15.85 5.83
N SER A 522 2.54 16.88 6.42
CA SER A 522 2.72 18.30 6.05
C SER A 522 3.28 19.10 7.22
N ILE A 523 3.65 20.34 6.96
CA ILE A 523 4.06 21.27 8.04
C ILE A 523 2.91 21.53 9.03
N ASP A 524 3.24 21.86 10.27
CA ASP A 524 2.27 22.09 11.35
C ASP A 524 1.16 23.08 10.95
N ALA A 525 1.52 24.15 10.24
CA ALA A 525 0.58 25.18 9.84
C ALA A 525 -0.52 24.67 8.88
N VAL A 526 -0.26 23.67 8.04
CA VAL A 526 -1.29 23.03 7.20
C VAL A 526 -2.33 22.37 8.09
N HIS A 527 -1.87 21.61 9.07
CA HIS A 527 -2.78 20.83 9.94
C HIS A 527 -3.57 21.72 10.89
N ASP A 528 -2.91 22.72 11.49
CA ASP A 528 -3.53 23.55 12.53
C ASP A 528 -4.39 24.69 11.96
N ILE A 529 -4.01 25.27 10.81
CA ILE A 529 -4.68 26.46 10.25
C ILE A 529 -5.61 26.11 9.08
N ASP A 530 -5.26 25.12 8.25
CA ASP A 530 -6.07 24.78 7.09
C ASP A 530 -7.02 23.60 7.37
N MET A 531 -6.54 22.47 7.95
CA MET A 531 -7.34 21.27 8.13
C MET A 531 -8.32 21.33 9.32
N ARG A 532 -7.88 21.79 10.50
CA ARG A 532 -8.75 21.85 11.71
C ARG A 532 -10.04 22.64 11.48
N PRO A 533 -10.02 23.83 10.86
CA PRO A 533 -11.26 24.57 10.58
C PRO A 533 -12.20 23.83 9.63
N ARG A 534 -11.68 23.08 8.63
CA ARG A 534 -12.50 22.29 7.72
C ARG A 534 -13.22 21.15 8.48
N PHE A 535 -12.53 20.39 9.34
CA PHE A 535 -13.15 19.38 10.20
C PHE A 535 -14.19 20.01 11.15
N ALA A 536 -13.83 21.10 11.82
CA ALA A 536 -14.74 21.79 12.74
C ALA A 536 -16.04 22.26 12.03
N ARG A 537 -15.94 22.76 10.81
CA ARG A 537 -17.10 23.14 9.99
C ARG A 537 -17.99 21.94 9.69
N VAL A 538 -17.40 20.83 9.20
CA VAL A 538 -18.18 19.60 8.86
C VAL A 538 -18.91 19.08 10.11
N ARG A 539 -18.23 19.03 11.26
CA ARG A 539 -18.84 18.59 12.52
C ARG A 539 -19.97 19.50 12.97
N SER A 540 -19.72 20.79 13.10
CA SER A 540 -20.72 21.73 13.65
C SER A 540 -21.98 21.85 12.77
N GLU A 541 -21.80 21.95 11.44
CA GLU A 541 -22.92 22.01 10.51
C GLU A 541 -23.62 20.66 10.39
N GLY A 542 -22.88 19.53 10.38
CA GLY A 542 -23.44 18.18 10.37
C GLY A 542 -24.26 17.88 11.63
N GLU A 543 -23.75 18.18 12.82
CA GLU A 543 -24.45 17.99 14.09
C GLU A 543 -25.74 18.85 14.17
N ARG A 544 -25.68 20.09 13.65
CA ARG A 544 -26.88 20.94 13.52
C ARG A 544 -27.92 20.31 12.62
N LEU A 545 -27.52 19.75 11.46
CA LEU A 545 -28.43 19.02 10.56
C LEU A 545 -29.03 17.80 11.23
N VAL A 546 -28.24 16.99 11.92
CA VAL A 546 -28.74 15.83 12.68
C VAL A 546 -29.79 16.26 13.68
N THR A 547 -29.56 17.33 14.45
CA THR A 547 -30.52 17.85 15.43
C THR A 547 -31.84 18.29 14.77
N GLU A 548 -31.75 19.07 13.68
CA GLU A 548 -32.92 19.58 12.93
C GLU A 548 -33.74 18.44 12.31
N LEU A 549 -33.06 17.52 11.60
CA LEU A 549 -33.74 16.44 10.86
C LEU A 549 -34.28 15.34 11.79
N SER A 550 -33.53 15.03 12.87
CA SER A 550 -34.04 14.09 13.90
C SER A 550 -35.31 14.59 14.56
N ALA A 551 -35.38 15.89 14.91
CA ALA A 551 -36.58 16.46 15.48
C ALA A 551 -37.76 16.45 14.50
N THR A 552 -37.48 16.71 13.20
CA THR A 552 -38.54 16.69 12.17
C THR A 552 -39.15 15.28 12.03
N LEU A 553 -38.32 14.25 11.97
CA LEU A 553 -38.76 12.85 11.78
C LEU A 553 -39.34 12.24 13.05
N ALA A 554 -38.83 12.61 14.25
CA ALA A 554 -39.34 12.09 15.51
C ALA A 554 -40.76 12.61 15.85
N GLY A 555 -41.28 13.60 15.12
CA GLY A 555 -42.57 14.21 15.33
C GLY A 555 -42.60 15.14 16.56
N GLN A 556 -43.74 15.86 16.71
CA GLN A 556 -43.91 16.78 17.83
C GLN A 556 -44.13 16.01 19.13
N GLY A 557 -43.34 16.34 20.19
CA GLY A 557 -43.44 15.72 21.49
C GLY A 557 -42.21 16.00 22.35
N ALA A 558 -42.35 15.72 23.66
CA ALA A 558 -41.28 15.90 24.64
C ALA A 558 -40.74 14.53 25.16
N ALA A 559 -41.25 13.42 24.64
CA ALA A 559 -40.78 12.10 25.05
C ALA A 559 -39.34 11.85 24.57
N PRO A 560 -38.47 11.22 25.38
CA PRO A 560 -37.16 10.82 24.92
C PRO A 560 -37.31 9.68 23.90
N VAL A 561 -36.63 9.82 22.76
CA VAL A 561 -36.59 8.82 21.70
C VAL A 561 -35.12 8.51 21.39
N VAL A 562 -34.86 7.28 20.91
CA VAL A 562 -33.54 6.82 20.59
C VAL A 562 -33.44 6.53 19.09
N TRP A 563 -32.46 7.09 18.44
CA TRP A 563 -32.17 6.91 17.03
C TRP A 563 -31.12 5.83 16.82
N ASN A 564 -31.40 4.92 15.88
CA ASN A 564 -30.48 3.91 15.41
C ASN A 564 -30.03 4.21 13.98
N ALA A 565 -28.72 4.40 13.79
CA ALA A 565 -28.13 4.64 12.47
C ALA A 565 -27.88 3.35 11.67
N LEU A 566 -28.08 2.16 12.25
CA LEU A 566 -27.77 0.89 11.60
C LEU A 566 -29.03 0.21 11.04
N PRO A 567 -28.89 -0.55 9.94
CA PRO A 567 -30.03 -1.13 9.23
C PRO A 567 -30.55 -2.45 9.84
N TRP A 568 -30.31 -2.69 11.12
CA TRP A 568 -30.81 -3.84 11.88
C TRP A 568 -31.31 -3.46 13.28
N VAL A 569 -32.15 -4.28 13.82
CA VAL A 569 -32.58 -4.17 15.23
C VAL A 569 -31.37 -4.39 16.13
N ARG A 570 -31.21 -3.56 17.14
CA ARG A 570 -30.19 -3.73 18.17
C ARG A 570 -30.62 -3.21 19.53
N ASP A 571 -30.02 -3.81 20.56
CA ASP A 571 -30.09 -3.33 21.92
C ASP A 571 -28.92 -2.38 22.20
N VAL A 572 -29.18 -1.18 22.73
CA VAL A 572 -28.16 -0.18 23.00
C VAL A 572 -28.33 0.43 24.37
N VAL A 573 -27.23 0.69 25.08
CA VAL A 573 -27.28 1.42 26.33
C VAL A 573 -27.01 2.89 26.07
N VAL A 574 -28.03 3.73 26.26
CA VAL A 574 -27.98 5.19 26.02
C VAL A 574 -28.37 5.96 27.28
N PRO A 575 -27.92 7.25 27.43
CA PRO A 575 -28.26 8.05 28.60
C PRO A 575 -29.72 8.59 28.51
N VAL A 576 -30.67 7.86 29.05
CA VAL A 576 -32.08 8.32 29.17
C VAL A 576 -32.18 9.07 30.49
N SER A 577 -32.54 10.37 30.43
CA SER A 577 -32.57 11.26 31.61
C SER A 577 -31.30 11.18 32.46
N GLY A 578 -30.13 11.07 31.82
CA GLY A 578 -28.82 11.04 32.48
C GLY A 578 -28.42 9.67 33.05
N ARG A 579 -29.24 8.63 32.92
CA ARG A 579 -28.96 7.28 33.40
C ARG A 579 -28.74 6.30 32.21
N PRO A 580 -27.62 5.57 32.14
CA PRO A 580 -27.42 4.52 31.14
C PRO A 580 -28.59 3.50 31.18
N THR A 581 -29.31 3.40 30.11
CA THR A 581 -30.55 2.60 30.01
C THR A 581 -30.52 1.77 28.71
N LEU A 582 -30.74 0.48 28.82
CA LEU A 582 -30.86 -0.43 27.68
C LEU A 582 -32.17 -0.14 26.93
N VAL A 583 -32.09 0.10 25.62
CA VAL A 583 -33.20 0.36 24.74
C VAL A 583 -33.07 -0.50 23.49
N THR A 584 -34.17 -1.19 23.09
CA THR A 584 -34.23 -1.88 21.81
C THR A 584 -34.61 -0.89 20.72
N CYS A 585 -33.79 -0.78 19.66
CA CYS A 585 -33.96 0.20 18.60
C CYS A 585 -34.33 -0.46 17.28
N ALA A 586 -35.33 0.12 16.59
CA ALA A 586 -35.70 -0.25 15.23
C ALA A 586 -34.58 0.00 14.22
N PRO A 587 -34.52 -0.73 13.10
CA PRO A 587 -33.51 -0.58 12.05
C PRO A 587 -33.64 0.78 11.38
N LEU A 588 -32.51 1.51 11.18
CA LEU A 588 -32.47 2.85 10.58
C LEU A 588 -33.72 3.66 10.97
N GLY A 589 -33.92 3.81 12.27
CA GLY A 589 -35.22 4.31 12.78
C GLY A 589 -35.13 4.94 14.14
N VAL A 590 -36.29 5.27 14.66
CA VAL A 590 -36.48 5.86 15.97
C VAL A 590 -37.35 4.91 16.84
N ALA A 591 -37.00 4.79 18.11
CA ALA A 591 -37.76 4.02 19.10
C ALA A 591 -37.99 4.88 20.34
N ALA A 592 -39.10 4.63 21.03
CA ALA A 592 -39.32 5.18 22.35
C ALA A 592 -38.22 4.75 23.32
N ALA A 593 -37.75 5.66 24.16
CA ALA A 593 -36.71 5.38 25.14
C ALA A 593 -37.26 4.58 26.34
N VAL A 594 -37.79 3.39 26.04
CA VAL A 594 -38.34 2.46 27.04
C VAL A 594 -37.30 1.43 27.36
N ARG A 595 -37.08 1.17 28.67
CA ARG A 595 -36.09 0.18 29.11
C ARG A 595 -36.41 -1.20 28.59
N GLY A 596 -35.48 -1.82 27.86
CA GLY A 596 -35.50 -3.18 27.36
C GLY A 596 -35.47 -4.24 28.47
N ARG A 597 -35.70 -5.51 28.10
CA ARG A 597 -35.57 -6.66 29.01
C ARG A 597 -34.11 -7.06 29.11
N THR A 598 -33.59 -7.17 30.34
CA THR A 598 -32.17 -7.56 30.58
C THR A 598 -32.06 -8.17 31.98
N ASP A 599 -31.15 -9.11 32.15
CA ASP A 599 -30.71 -9.56 33.47
C ASP A 599 -29.77 -8.53 34.13
N GLY A 600 -29.40 -7.50 33.37
CA GLY A 600 -28.61 -6.37 33.81
C GLY A 600 -27.08 -6.64 33.85
N VAL A 601 -26.40 -5.70 34.47
CA VAL A 601 -24.95 -5.79 34.71
C VAL A 601 -24.68 -5.79 36.20
N SER A 602 -23.57 -6.40 36.61
CA SER A 602 -23.14 -6.44 38.01
C SER A 602 -21.64 -6.27 38.14
N ALA A 603 -21.22 -5.91 39.35
CA ALA A 603 -19.80 -5.85 39.74
C ALA A 603 -19.63 -6.64 41.07
N PRO A 604 -19.46 -7.96 40.97
CA PRO A 604 -19.42 -8.82 42.15
C PRO A 604 -18.20 -8.59 43.04
N ASP A 605 -17.08 -8.17 42.43
CA ASP A 605 -15.81 -7.92 43.11
C ASP A 605 -15.17 -6.65 42.54
N PRO A 606 -14.25 -5.98 43.27
CA PRO A 606 -13.43 -4.92 42.70
C PRO A 606 -12.70 -5.40 41.44
N GLY A 607 -12.74 -4.61 40.37
CA GLY A 607 -12.13 -4.98 39.08
C GLY A 607 -12.89 -6.03 38.28
N VAL A 608 -14.02 -6.51 38.72
CA VAL A 608 -14.81 -7.53 38.01
C VAL A 608 -16.16 -6.96 37.60
N ILE A 609 -16.47 -6.98 36.30
CA ILE A 609 -17.76 -6.61 35.74
C ILE A 609 -18.35 -7.75 34.92
N VAL A 610 -19.67 -7.93 35.03
CA VAL A 610 -20.37 -9.10 34.47
C VAL A 610 -21.70 -8.67 33.84
N ASN A 611 -22.01 -9.22 32.66
CA ASN A 611 -23.35 -9.21 32.06
C ASN A 611 -23.84 -10.66 31.81
N GLU A 612 -24.88 -10.83 31.02
CA GLU A 612 -25.47 -12.12 30.71
C GLU A 612 -24.46 -13.08 30.04
N ARG A 613 -23.56 -12.52 29.22
CA ARG A 613 -22.65 -13.27 28.35
C ARG A 613 -21.19 -13.24 28.82
N LEU A 614 -20.71 -12.10 29.26
CA LEU A 614 -19.28 -11.87 29.53
C LEU A 614 -19.01 -11.60 31.01
N ARG A 615 -17.88 -12.12 31.50
CA ARG A 615 -17.22 -11.71 32.73
C ARG A 615 -15.88 -11.10 32.36
N VAL A 616 -15.60 -9.89 32.81
CA VAL A 616 -14.37 -9.15 32.56
C VAL A 616 -13.64 -8.95 33.87
N GLU A 617 -12.39 -9.40 33.93
CA GLU A 617 -11.51 -9.31 35.09
C GLU A 617 -10.36 -8.37 34.77
N VAL A 618 -10.32 -7.22 35.45
CA VAL A 618 -9.38 -6.12 35.18
C VAL A 618 -8.31 -6.11 36.26
N ASP A 619 -7.03 -6.10 35.84
CA ASP A 619 -5.87 -5.98 36.70
C ASP A 619 -5.49 -4.50 36.99
N ASP A 620 -4.64 -4.26 38.01
CA ASP A 620 -4.18 -2.92 38.39
C ASP A 620 -3.36 -2.22 37.30
N ASP A 621 -2.78 -2.94 36.36
CA ASP A 621 -2.05 -2.39 35.20
C ASP A 621 -2.96 -1.99 34.04
N GLY A 622 -4.27 -2.08 34.21
CA GLY A 622 -5.28 -1.77 33.19
C GLY A 622 -5.49 -2.88 32.17
N SER A 623 -4.72 -3.96 32.25
CA SER A 623 -4.99 -5.13 31.41
C SER A 623 -6.18 -5.92 31.95
N PHE A 624 -6.82 -6.70 31.08
CA PHE A 624 -7.98 -7.50 31.50
C PHE A 624 -8.07 -8.85 30.75
N VAL A 625 -8.86 -9.73 31.28
CA VAL A 625 -9.22 -11.01 30.68
C VAL A 625 -10.74 -11.06 30.52
N ILE A 626 -11.20 -11.63 29.42
CA ILE A 626 -12.62 -11.88 29.14
C ILE A 626 -12.90 -13.38 29.30
N VAL A 627 -13.92 -13.71 30.05
CA VAL A 627 -14.47 -15.05 30.16
C VAL A 627 -15.86 -15.05 29.52
N ASP A 628 -16.06 -15.84 28.47
CA ASP A 628 -17.39 -16.08 27.89
C ASP A 628 -18.12 -17.05 28.81
N ARG A 629 -19.22 -16.60 29.40
CA ARG A 629 -19.97 -17.34 30.41
C ARG A 629 -20.83 -18.48 29.83
N VAL A 630 -21.02 -18.51 28.52
CA VAL A 630 -21.77 -19.56 27.81
C VAL A 630 -20.87 -20.76 27.55
N THR A 631 -19.64 -20.48 27.10
CA THR A 631 -18.67 -21.53 26.71
C THR A 631 -17.59 -21.80 27.79
N ASP A 632 -17.53 -20.97 28.84
CA ASP A 632 -16.48 -20.94 29.88
C ASP A 632 -15.06 -20.72 29.28
N THR A 633 -14.99 -20.14 28.10
CA THR A 633 -13.71 -19.87 27.43
C THR A 633 -13.07 -18.61 27.97
N ARG A 634 -11.80 -18.69 28.34
CA ARG A 634 -11.00 -17.59 28.85
C ARG A 634 -10.10 -17.04 27.75
N SER A 635 -10.11 -15.73 27.52
CA SER A 635 -9.23 -15.05 26.56
C SER A 635 -7.78 -14.98 27.05
N GLY A 636 -6.86 -14.60 26.18
CA GLY A 636 -5.56 -14.06 26.55
C GLY A 636 -5.69 -12.71 27.27
N ARG A 637 -4.55 -12.11 27.63
CA ARG A 637 -4.52 -10.81 28.30
C ARG A 637 -4.72 -9.68 27.28
N MET A 638 -5.70 -8.84 27.55
CA MET A 638 -6.05 -7.69 26.72
C MET A 638 -5.49 -6.39 27.28
N ASN A 639 -5.37 -5.36 26.44
CA ASN A 639 -5.12 -3.99 26.85
C ASN A 639 -3.76 -3.72 27.51
N LEU A 640 -2.72 -4.47 27.12
CA LEU A 640 -1.35 -4.17 27.52
C LEU A 640 -0.80 -3.00 26.71
N LEU A 641 -0.18 -2.02 27.35
CA LEU A 641 0.53 -0.95 26.64
C LEU A 641 1.96 -1.32 26.36
N ILE A 642 2.45 -0.96 25.18
CA ILE A 642 3.85 -1.07 24.77
C ILE A 642 4.30 0.26 24.18
N ASP A 643 5.37 0.81 24.76
CA ASP A 643 6.04 2.02 24.32
C ASP A 643 7.39 1.70 23.67
N GLU A 644 7.65 2.26 22.51
CA GLU A 644 8.87 2.11 21.73
C GLU A 644 9.40 3.50 21.34
N GLY A 645 10.72 3.72 21.40
CA GLY A 645 11.30 4.93 20.83
C GLY A 645 11.16 4.96 19.30
N ASP A 646 10.96 6.15 18.74
CA ASP A 646 10.79 6.39 17.31
C ASP A 646 11.74 7.49 16.84
N ARG A 647 12.81 7.11 16.14
CA ARG A 647 13.76 8.05 15.53
C ARG A 647 13.38 8.44 14.10
N GLY A 648 12.24 7.99 13.64
CA GLY A 648 11.71 8.23 12.30
C GLY A 648 11.30 9.66 12.02
N ASP A 649 10.45 9.79 11.02
CA ASP A 649 9.82 11.02 10.57
C ASP A 649 8.31 10.78 10.36
N GLU A 650 7.57 11.78 9.85
CA GLU A 650 6.12 11.64 9.63
C GLU A 650 5.77 10.49 8.67
N TYR A 651 6.65 10.12 7.76
CA TYR A 651 6.44 9.09 6.77
C TYR A 651 6.83 7.69 7.23
N THR A 652 7.84 7.55 8.09
CA THR A 652 8.47 6.27 8.36
C THR A 652 8.77 6.11 9.84
N TYR A 653 8.27 5.05 10.44
CA TYR A 653 8.69 4.60 11.77
C TYR A 653 10.10 4.02 11.73
N SER A 654 10.94 4.38 12.71
CA SER A 654 12.27 3.81 12.89
C SER A 654 12.54 3.56 14.37
N TYR A 655 12.69 2.30 14.70
CA TYR A 655 12.84 1.84 16.10
C TYR A 655 14.06 2.41 16.81
N ALA A 656 13.86 2.89 18.03
CA ALA A 656 14.90 3.22 19.01
C ALA A 656 14.54 2.60 20.38
N GLY A 657 15.37 1.69 20.83
CA GLY A 657 15.13 0.94 22.08
C GLY A 657 15.45 1.71 23.35
N PRO A 658 15.18 1.13 24.53
CA PRO A 658 14.46 -0.11 24.75
C PRO A 658 12.93 0.05 24.65
N THR A 659 12.23 -1.09 24.47
CA THR A 659 10.77 -1.19 24.57
C THR A 659 10.35 -1.25 26.04
N ILE A 660 9.30 -0.50 26.42
CA ILE A 660 8.78 -0.42 27.78
C ILE A 660 7.30 -0.84 27.77
N GLY A 661 6.90 -1.76 28.64
CA GLY A 661 5.51 -2.24 28.73
C GLY A 661 4.82 -1.81 30.03
N SER A 662 3.49 -1.81 30.03
CA SER A 662 2.67 -1.54 31.22
C SER A 662 2.51 -2.77 32.12
N LYS A 663 2.92 -3.95 31.68
CA LYS A 663 2.71 -5.20 32.42
C LYS A 663 3.31 -5.13 33.81
N GLY A 664 2.43 -5.31 34.86
CA GLY A 664 2.83 -5.25 36.26
C GLY A 664 2.94 -3.84 36.82
N ALA A 665 2.56 -2.80 36.07
CA ALA A 665 2.38 -1.45 36.64
C ALA A 665 1.25 -1.49 37.67
N VAL A 666 1.33 -0.64 38.69
CA VAL A 666 0.31 -0.54 39.72
C VAL A 666 -0.46 0.76 39.53
N GLY A 667 -1.71 0.64 39.19
CA GLY A 667 -2.64 1.75 39.00
C GLY A 667 -3.64 1.86 40.16
N ARG A 668 -4.39 2.95 40.16
CA ARG A 668 -5.56 3.13 41.05
C ARG A 668 -6.80 2.68 40.30
N GLN A 669 -7.48 1.65 40.86
CA GLN A 669 -8.68 1.06 40.28
C GLN A 669 -9.94 1.54 41.01
N ALA A 670 -11.04 1.73 40.28
CA ALA A 670 -12.38 1.91 40.86
C ALA A 670 -13.42 1.23 39.97
N THR A 671 -14.38 0.56 40.60
CA THR A 671 -15.47 -0.17 39.91
C THR A 671 -16.82 0.46 40.27
N LYS A 672 -17.67 0.65 39.31
CA LYS A 672 -19.04 1.19 39.51
C LYS A 672 -20.02 0.54 38.52
N VAL A 673 -21.30 0.51 38.97
CA VAL A 673 -22.44 0.16 38.10
C VAL A 673 -23.37 1.37 38.02
N GLU A 674 -23.67 1.78 36.81
CA GLU A 674 -24.56 2.90 36.53
C GLU A 674 -25.67 2.46 35.57
N GLY A 675 -26.90 2.26 36.05
CA GLY A 675 -27.99 1.76 35.22
C GLY A 675 -27.67 0.38 34.60
N ASP A 676 -27.70 0.34 33.29
CA ASP A 676 -27.43 -0.89 32.53
C ASP A 676 -25.98 -0.94 31.99
N ARG A 677 -25.04 -0.20 32.64
CA ARG A 677 -23.59 -0.19 32.31
C ARG A 677 -22.74 -0.42 33.56
N ALA A 678 -21.78 -1.34 33.48
CA ALA A 678 -20.73 -1.52 34.48
C ALA A 678 -19.39 -1.01 33.95
N ILE A 679 -18.62 -0.32 34.79
CA ILE A 679 -17.35 0.33 34.42
C ILE A 679 -16.28 0.06 35.45
N VAL A 680 -15.08 -0.33 34.98
CA VAL A 680 -13.84 -0.31 35.75
C VAL A 680 -12.95 0.82 35.21
N THR A 681 -12.57 1.76 36.06
CA THR A 681 -11.57 2.78 35.73
C THR A 681 -10.23 2.41 36.33
N VAL A 682 -9.14 2.60 35.57
CA VAL A 682 -7.76 2.39 36.04
C VAL A 682 -6.92 3.60 35.67
N ASP A 683 -6.37 4.29 36.68
CA ASP A 683 -5.46 5.41 36.51
C ASP A 683 -4.00 4.92 36.69
N LEU A 684 -3.22 5.02 35.63
CA LEU A 684 -1.80 4.62 35.59
C LEU A 684 -0.87 5.80 35.39
N VAL A 685 0.37 5.65 35.83
CA VAL A 685 1.48 6.53 35.42
C VAL A 685 2.58 5.68 34.78
N LEU A 686 2.79 5.88 33.49
CA LEU A 686 3.90 5.27 32.78
C LEU A 686 5.10 6.22 32.80
N ARG A 687 6.18 5.80 33.43
CA ARG A 687 7.43 6.57 33.44
C ARG A 687 8.25 6.19 32.23
N LEU A 688 8.23 7.05 31.21
CA LEU A 688 8.87 6.84 29.91
C LEU A 688 10.03 7.82 29.72
N PRO A 689 11.04 7.48 28.90
CA PRO A 689 12.09 8.42 28.53
C PRO A 689 11.51 9.71 27.91
N ALA A 690 12.07 10.84 28.30
CA ALA A 690 11.56 12.16 27.87
C ALA A 690 11.69 12.38 26.36
N SER A 691 12.74 11.81 25.73
CA SER A 691 13.00 11.94 24.30
C SER A 691 14.07 10.96 23.83
N LEU A 692 14.49 11.08 22.56
CA LEU A 692 15.75 10.51 22.08
C LEU A 692 16.96 11.36 22.50
N ARG A 693 18.15 10.73 22.55
CA ARG A 693 19.44 11.42 22.67
C ARG A 693 19.68 12.28 21.43
N SER A 694 20.61 13.23 21.51
CA SER A 694 20.93 14.14 20.37
C SER A 694 21.38 13.38 19.12
N ASP A 695 22.03 12.22 19.28
CA ASP A 695 22.43 11.33 18.18
C ASP A 695 21.26 10.52 17.60
N ARG A 696 20.11 10.51 18.25
CA ARG A 696 18.84 9.81 17.91
C ARG A 696 18.93 8.28 17.86
N PHE A 697 20.06 7.66 18.24
CA PHE A 697 20.20 6.20 18.23
C PHE A 697 19.65 5.50 19.48
N ALA A 698 19.45 6.24 20.56
CA ALA A 698 18.93 5.71 21.82
C ALA A 698 18.06 6.75 22.54
N ARG A 699 17.27 6.27 23.49
CA ARG A 699 16.45 7.11 24.37
C ARG A 699 17.31 7.71 25.49
N VAL A 700 16.93 8.90 25.97
CA VAL A 700 17.58 9.49 27.16
C VAL A 700 17.20 8.70 28.42
N PRO A 701 18.05 8.73 29.47
CA PRO A 701 17.75 8.08 30.75
C PRO A 701 16.72 8.86 31.59
N ASP A 702 16.53 10.15 31.30
CA ASP A 702 15.57 11.00 32.01
C ASP A 702 14.15 10.57 31.70
N LEU A 703 13.39 10.28 32.75
CA LEU A 703 12.02 9.78 32.66
C LEU A 703 11.02 10.89 32.97
N VAL A 704 9.92 10.91 32.23
CA VAL A 704 8.76 11.78 32.46
C VAL A 704 7.49 10.95 32.67
N ASP A 705 6.56 11.52 33.42
CA ASP A 705 5.30 10.85 33.76
C ASP A 705 4.29 11.06 32.62
N ASN A 706 3.89 9.94 31.99
CA ASN A 706 2.80 9.88 31.05
C ASN A 706 1.59 9.27 31.75
N ARG A 707 0.53 10.05 31.93
CA ARG A 707 -0.67 9.58 32.62
C ARG A 707 -1.60 8.87 31.66
N VAL A 708 -2.12 7.74 32.09
CA VAL A 708 -3.10 6.97 31.31
C VAL A 708 -4.29 6.65 32.20
N ARG A 709 -5.49 6.98 31.71
CA ARG A 709 -6.75 6.56 32.32
C ARG A 709 -7.46 5.64 31.37
N PHE A 710 -7.76 4.43 31.81
CA PHE A 710 -8.68 3.54 31.14
C PHE A 710 -10.07 3.60 31.76
N ALA A 711 -11.11 3.63 30.92
CA ALA A 711 -12.47 3.28 31.28
C ALA A 711 -12.84 2.03 30.48
N ILE A 712 -12.91 0.89 31.17
CA ILE A 712 -13.26 -0.42 30.61
C ILE A 712 -14.71 -0.65 30.99
N SER A 713 -15.61 -0.73 30.01
CA SER A 713 -17.04 -0.82 30.24
C SER A 713 -17.68 -2.03 29.58
N LEU A 714 -18.71 -2.52 30.23
CA LEU A 714 -19.54 -3.64 29.78
C LEU A 714 -21.01 -3.24 29.91
N ASP A 715 -21.72 -3.23 28.80
CA ASP A 715 -23.14 -2.94 28.77
C ASP A 715 -23.99 -4.22 28.91
N ALA A 716 -25.21 -4.07 29.41
CA ALA A 716 -26.18 -5.15 29.41
C ALA A 716 -26.42 -5.65 27.99
N GLY A 717 -26.42 -6.96 27.78
CA GLY A 717 -26.62 -7.59 26.47
C GLY A 717 -25.43 -7.54 25.52
N ALA A 718 -24.36 -6.77 25.80
CA ALA A 718 -23.23 -6.61 24.90
C ALA A 718 -22.39 -7.89 24.78
N SER A 719 -21.94 -8.19 23.55
CA SER A 719 -20.99 -9.26 23.22
C SER A 719 -19.54 -8.79 23.11
N HIS A 720 -19.27 -7.54 23.48
CA HIS A 720 -17.95 -6.90 23.41
C HIS A 720 -17.67 -6.08 24.67
N VAL A 721 -16.39 -5.77 24.87
CA VAL A 721 -15.91 -4.92 25.94
C VAL A 721 -15.41 -3.61 25.34
N ASP A 722 -15.95 -2.49 25.79
CA ASP A 722 -15.53 -1.16 25.35
C ASP A 722 -14.36 -0.65 26.18
N VAL A 723 -13.41 -0.02 25.54
CA VAL A 723 -12.29 0.66 26.17
C VAL A 723 -12.18 2.10 25.69
N THR A 724 -12.17 3.03 26.62
CA THR A 724 -11.74 4.41 26.39
C THR A 724 -10.41 4.63 27.10
N ALA A 725 -9.37 4.93 26.35
CA ALA A 725 -8.03 5.24 26.88
C ALA A 725 -7.75 6.71 26.72
N THR A 726 -7.58 7.45 27.81
CA THR A 726 -7.14 8.86 27.81
C THR A 726 -5.67 8.90 28.22
N VAL A 727 -4.80 9.39 27.35
CA VAL A 727 -3.35 9.46 27.53
C VAL A 727 -2.91 10.92 27.54
N THR A 728 -2.21 11.33 28.61
CA THR A 728 -1.49 12.60 28.65
C THR A 728 -0.05 12.36 28.28
N ASN A 729 0.29 12.59 27.01
CA ASN A 729 1.63 12.39 26.49
C ASN A 729 2.58 13.54 26.89
N ALA A 730 3.67 13.20 27.60
CA ALA A 730 4.76 14.10 27.96
C ALA A 730 6.10 13.72 27.31
N SER A 731 6.18 12.56 26.66
CA SER A 731 7.37 12.06 25.99
C SER A 731 7.42 12.48 24.52
N ARG A 732 8.61 12.57 23.96
CA ARG A 732 8.86 12.88 22.54
C ARG A 732 9.51 11.67 21.85
N ASP A 733 9.41 11.63 20.52
CA ASP A 733 10.12 10.65 19.67
C ASP A 733 9.82 9.22 20.13
N HIS A 734 8.55 8.85 20.20
CA HIS A 734 8.12 7.51 20.60
C HIS A 734 6.79 7.09 19.97
N ARG A 735 6.46 5.82 20.10
CA ARG A 735 5.22 5.22 19.63
C ARG A 735 4.58 4.41 20.76
N LEU A 736 3.30 4.66 21.03
CA LEU A 736 2.51 3.91 22.01
C LEU A 736 1.52 2.99 21.30
N LYS A 737 1.50 1.72 21.69
CA LYS A 737 0.60 0.69 21.17
C LYS A 737 -0.21 0.03 22.28
N VAL A 738 -1.44 -0.37 21.98
CA VAL A 738 -2.21 -1.32 22.80
C VAL A 738 -2.08 -2.72 22.20
N VAL A 739 -1.84 -3.73 23.04
CA VAL A 739 -1.64 -5.12 22.64
C VAL A 739 -2.69 -6.00 23.31
N CYS A 740 -3.34 -6.85 22.51
CA CYS A 740 -4.33 -7.82 22.94
C CYS A 740 -3.86 -9.21 22.50
N GLU A 741 -3.68 -10.12 23.48
CA GLU A 741 -3.29 -11.50 23.22
C GLU A 741 -4.50 -12.29 22.68
N THR A 742 -4.31 -13.01 21.58
CA THR A 742 -5.41 -13.75 20.92
C THR A 742 -5.75 -15.07 21.59
N GLY A 743 -4.85 -15.59 22.42
CA GLY A 743 -4.97 -16.93 23.01
C GLY A 743 -4.75 -18.09 22.04
N ILE A 744 -4.48 -17.81 20.77
CA ILE A 744 -4.34 -18.81 19.70
C ILE A 744 -3.08 -18.54 18.86
N ARG A 745 -2.77 -19.47 17.96
CA ARG A 745 -1.78 -19.29 16.89
C ARG A 745 -2.47 -19.49 15.55
N THR A 746 -2.24 -18.60 14.62
CA THR A 746 -2.80 -18.68 13.26
C THR A 746 -1.80 -18.19 12.24
N GLY A 747 -1.84 -18.71 10.99
CA GLY A 747 -0.99 -18.26 9.89
C GLY A 747 -1.48 -16.98 9.23
N THR A 748 -2.76 -16.66 9.40
CA THR A 748 -3.46 -15.53 8.79
C THR A 748 -4.33 -14.79 9.80
N HIS A 749 -4.77 -13.60 9.43
CA HIS A 749 -5.73 -12.79 10.16
C HIS A 749 -6.62 -12.04 9.17
N THR A 750 -7.77 -11.58 9.62
CA THR A 750 -8.69 -10.75 8.81
C THR A 750 -8.57 -9.29 9.23
N ALA A 751 -8.54 -8.37 8.28
CA ALA A 751 -8.56 -6.94 8.56
C ALA A 751 -9.49 -6.19 7.59
N GLY A 752 -10.16 -5.17 8.08
CA GLY A 752 -11.01 -4.29 7.28
C GLY A 752 -10.18 -3.45 6.29
N ALA A 753 -10.68 -3.28 5.08
CA ALA A 753 -10.05 -2.53 3.99
C ALA A 753 -11.12 -1.87 3.10
N GLY A 754 -11.56 -0.68 3.47
CA GLY A 754 -12.57 0.04 2.70
C GLY A 754 -13.94 -0.66 2.69
N PHE A 755 -14.28 -1.39 1.63
CA PHE A 755 -15.56 -2.08 1.46
C PHE A 755 -15.52 -3.59 1.73
N ALA A 756 -14.38 -4.15 2.16
CA ALA A 756 -14.25 -5.59 2.40
C ALA A 756 -13.36 -5.90 3.60
N TRP A 757 -13.42 -7.15 4.01
CA TRP A 757 -12.45 -7.75 4.91
C TRP A 757 -11.48 -8.59 4.10
N LEU A 758 -10.19 -8.39 4.34
CA LEU A 758 -9.13 -9.09 3.64
C LEU A 758 -8.43 -10.07 4.57
N GLU A 759 -8.24 -11.29 4.12
CA GLU A 759 -7.34 -12.23 4.78
C GLU A 759 -5.89 -11.88 4.44
N ARG A 760 -5.06 -11.70 5.46
CA ARG A 760 -3.65 -11.31 5.34
C ARG A 760 -2.74 -12.29 6.07
N PRO A 761 -1.57 -12.66 5.50
CA PRO A 761 -0.62 -13.52 6.21
C PRO A 761 0.01 -12.79 7.40
N ASN A 762 0.21 -13.51 8.53
CA ASN A 762 0.87 -12.95 9.72
C ASN A 762 2.37 -12.77 9.50
N ARG A 763 2.98 -13.66 8.71
CA ARG A 763 4.40 -13.60 8.44
C ARG A 763 4.76 -12.46 7.49
N VAL A 764 5.67 -11.60 7.92
CA VAL A 764 6.25 -10.54 7.09
C VAL A 764 7.45 -11.11 6.32
N PRO A 765 7.45 -11.07 4.98
CA PRO A 765 8.57 -11.59 4.20
C PRO A 765 9.80 -10.68 4.33
N ARG A 766 10.97 -11.26 4.57
CA ARG A 766 12.24 -10.50 4.52
C ARG A 766 12.61 -10.24 3.07
N LYS A 767 12.65 -8.98 2.67
CA LYS A 767 13.01 -8.54 1.31
C LYS A 767 14.26 -7.67 1.34
N ARG A 768 15.31 -8.10 0.65
CA ARG A 768 16.53 -7.30 0.49
C ARG A 768 16.46 -6.49 -0.79
N GLY A 769 17.01 -5.29 -0.80
CA GLY A 769 17.10 -4.46 -2.00
C GLY A 769 15.86 -3.63 -2.32
N TRP A 770 14.77 -3.77 -1.58
CA TRP A 770 13.61 -2.89 -1.69
C TRP A 770 13.94 -1.48 -1.20
N VAL A 771 13.26 -0.47 -1.76
CA VAL A 771 13.43 0.93 -1.34
C VAL A 771 12.90 1.12 0.09
N GLU A 772 11.74 0.53 0.37
CA GLU A 772 11.17 0.40 1.71
C GLU A 772 10.83 -1.09 1.94
N PRO A 773 11.58 -1.80 2.79
CA PRO A 773 11.29 -3.21 3.10
C PRO A 773 9.93 -3.38 3.79
N PRO A 774 9.27 -4.54 3.63
CA PRO A 774 8.04 -4.83 4.34
C PRO A 774 8.23 -4.81 5.86
N THR A 775 7.28 -4.20 6.57
CA THR A 775 7.21 -4.16 8.03
C THR A 775 5.93 -4.86 8.52
N PRO A 776 5.81 -5.21 9.81
CA PRO A 776 4.58 -5.79 10.35
C PRO A 776 3.41 -4.80 10.41
N GLU A 777 3.68 -3.50 10.40
CA GLU A 777 2.66 -2.45 10.45
C GLU A 777 1.88 -2.41 9.15
N ARG A 778 0.54 -2.35 9.27
CA ARG A 778 -0.41 -2.33 8.15
C ARG A 778 -1.55 -1.37 8.41
N CYS A 779 -2.14 -0.83 7.35
CA CYS A 779 -3.37 -0.07 7.44
C CYS A 779 -4.58 -0.98 7.61
N PHE A 780 -5.59 -0.52 8.40
CA PHE A 780 -6.89 -1.18 8.53
C PHE A 780 -8.02 -0.16 8.70
N HIS A 781 -9.23 -0.62 8.41
CA HIS A 781 -10.47 0.09 8.69
C HIS A 781 -11.31 -0.71 9.70
N GLU A 782 -11.64 -0.07 10.82
CA GLU A 782 -12.59 -0.53 11.81
C GLU A 782 -12.23 -1.85 12.53
N LEU A 783 -11.92 -2.93 11.78
CA LEU A 783 -11.78 -4.30 12.29
C LEU A 783 -10.40 -4.89 12.03
N VAL A 784 -9.86 -5.56 13.03
CA VAL A 784 -8.80 -6.57 12.88
C VAL A 784 -9.16 -7.80 13.72
N ALA A 785 -9.12 -9.01 13.14
CA ALA A 785 -9.49 -10.25 13.80
C ALA A 785 -8.46 -11.35 13.58
N ALA A 786 -8.05 -12.04 14.63
CA ALA A 786 -7.25 -13.24 14.56
C ALA A 786 -7.95 -14.37 15.29
N GLY A 787 -8.42 -15.39 14.54
CA GLY A 787 -9.22 -16.49 15.04
C GLY A 787 -10.53 -16.69 14.27
N GLY A 788 -11.43 -17.40 14.90
CA GLY A 788 -12.75 -17.76 14.36
C GLY A 788 -13.53 -18.63 15.33
N ALA A 789 -14.29 -19.61 14.85
CA ALA A 789 -15.13 -20.47 15.67
C ALA A 789 -14.38 -21.26 16.79
N ASN A 790 -13.07 -21.44 16.65
CA ASN A 790 -12.23 -22.14 17.63
C ASN A 790 -11.57 -21.21 18.67
N GLY A 791 -12.01 -19.96 18.75
CA GLY A 791 -11.47 -18.95 19.64
C GLY A 791 -10.66 -17.87 18.93
N GLY A 792 -10.12 -16.93 19.71
CA GLY A 792 -9.40 -15.76 19.25
C GLY A 792 -10.12 -14.46 19.60
N ILE A 793 -9.76 -13.36 18.97
CA ILE A 793 -10.37 -12.04 19.20
C ILE A 793 -10.55 -11.27 17.91
N ALA A 794 -11.55 -10.39 17.91
CA ALA A 794 -11.63 -9.27 16.98
C ALA A 794 -11.50 -7.95 17.78
N LEU A 795 -10.77 -7.00 17.22
CA LEU A 795 -10.54 -5.69 17.80
C LEU A 795 -11.13 -4.64 16.86
N GLY A 796 -12.04 -3.81 17.39
CA GLY A 796 -12.59 -2.65 16.72
C GLY A 796 -11.92 -1.37 17.21
N ALA A 797 -11.60 -0.42 16.30
CA ALA A 797 -10.94 0.81 16.71
C ALA A 797 -11.52 2.04 16.00
N ASP A 798 -11.79 3.10 16.78
CA ASP A 798 -12.39 4.32 16.31
C ASP A 798 -11.34 5.28 15.74
N GLY A 799 -11.25 5.35 14.41
CA GLY A 799 -10.34 6.25 13.71
C GLY A 799 -8.86 5.91 13.79
N LEU A 800 -8.47 4.76 14.38
CA LEU A 800 -7.10 4.26 14.33
C LEU A 800 -6.88 3.49 13.02
N ARG A 801 -5.69 3.66 12.42
CA ARG A 801 -5.40 3.14 11.07
C ARG A 801 -4.16 2.25 11.00
N GLU A 802 -3.41 2.06 12.09
CA GLU A 802 -2.22 1.22 12.10
C GLU A 802 -2.34 0.08 13.11
N TYR A 803 -2.09 -1.13 12.63
CA TYR A 803 -1.98 -2.33 13.46
C TYR A 803 -0.81 -3.21 13.03
N SER A 804 -0.44 -4.14 13.88
CA SER A 804 0.46 -5.26 13.56
C SER A 804 -0.01 -6.53 14.26
N VAL A 805 0.29 -7.70 13.66
CA VAL A 805 0.05 -9.01 14.27
C VAL A 805 1.39 -9.59 14.71
N LEU A 806 1.49 -9.99 15.97
CA LEU A 806 2.72 -10.43 16.63
C LEU A 806 2.72 -11.95 16.81
N GLY A 807 3.91 -12.55 16.87
CA GLY A 807 4.14 -13.91 17.33
C GLY A 807 3.32 -14.99 16.62
N ASP A 808 3.25 -14.98 15.27
CA ASP A 808 2.46 -15.93 14.48
C ASP A 808 0.96 -15.94 14.88
N GLY A 809 0.38 -14.75 15.07
CA GLY A 809 -1.03 -14.58 15.40
C GLY A 809 -1.36 -14.59 16.90
N THR A 810 -0.37 -14.66 17.78
CA THR A 810 -0.60 -14.72 19.24
C THR A 810 -1.05 -13.41 19.87
N ALA A 811 -0.86 -12.27 19.18
CA ALA A 811 -1.34 -10.99 19.64
C ALA A 811 -1.61 -10.03 18.47
N ILE A 812 -2.58 -9.14 18.66
CA ILE A 812 -2.86 -7.97 17.82
C ILE A 812 -2.38 -6.74 18.59
N ALA A 813 -1.56 -5.91 17.93
CA ALA A 813 -1.14 -4.62 18.46
C ALA A 813 -1.73 -3.51 17.57
N VAL A 814 -2.40 -2.52 18.17
CA VAL A 814 -2.90 -1.32 17.49
C VAL A 814 -2.12 -0.11 17.98
N THR A 815 -1.61 0.68 17.05
CA THR A 815 -0.90 1.92 17.38
C THR A 815 -1.90 2.99 17.80
N LEU A 816 -1.77 3.48 19.02
CA LEU A 816 -2.56 4.58 19.52
C LEU A 816 -2.08 5.91 18.92
N PHE A 817 -0.77 6.16 18.96
CA PHE A 817 -0.16 7.32 18.32
C PHE A 817 1.34 7.15 18.12
N ARG A 818 1.89 7.99 17.24
CA ARG A 818 3.32 8.23 17.07
C ARG A 818 3.65 9.68 17.39
N SER A 819 4.79 9.89 18.03
CA SER A 819 5.39 11.21 18.32
C SER A 819 6.70 11.32 17.55
N VAL A 820 6.75 12.22 16.57
CA VAL A 820 7.95 12.49 15.75
C VAL A 820 8.10 14.00 15.56
N GLY A 821 9.32 14.47 15.29
CA GLY A 821 9.59 15.92 15.24
C GLY A 821 10.03 16.45 13.88
N PHE A 822 9.96 15.63 12.81
CA PHE A 822 10.40 16.02 11.48
C PHE A 822 9.42 15.55 10.41
N LEU A 823 9.15 16.41 9.44
CA LEU A 823 8.38 16.07 8.24
C LEU A 823 9.09 14.92 7.49
N SER A 824 10.35 15.04 7.16
CA SER A 824 11.14 14.00 6.49
C SER A 824 12.59 13.99 6.95
N ARG A 825 13.23 12.80 6.88
CA ARG A 825 14.65 12.58 7.16
C ARG A 825 15.27 11.71 6.07
N GLY A 826 16.56 11.93 5.78
CA GLY A 826 17.32 11.17 4.79
C GLY A 826 18.22 10.07 5.36
N ASP A 827 18.25 9.89 6.69
CA ASP A 827 19.18 9.02 7.43
C ASP A 827 18.53 7.77 8.05
N LEU A 828 17.32 7.41 7.58
CA LEU A 828 16.58 6.27 8.10
C LEU A 828 16.99 4.96 7.41
N PRO A 829 17.25 3.87 8.16
CA PRO A 829 17.59 2.57 7.57
C PRO A 829 16.40 1.86 6.92
N GLU A 830 15.18 2.20 7.32
CA GLU A 830 13.93 1.60 6.81
C GLU A 830 13.51 2.19 5.45
N ARG A 831 14.11 3.30 5.02
CA ARG A 831 13.80 3.96 3.75
C ARG A 831 15.06 4.56 3.14
N ARG A 832 15.25 4.41 1.83
CA ARG A 832 16.34 5.09 1.10
C ARG A 832 15.92 6.50 0.70
N GLY A 833 16.69 7.48 1.15
CA GLY A 833 16.50 8.89 0.80
C GLY A 833 15.39 9.59 1.58
N GLN A 834 15.13 10.83 1.19
CA GLN A 834 14.07 11.67 1.76
C GLN A 834 12.74 11.41 1.04
N ALA A 835 11.61 11.59 1.75
CA ALA A 835 10.26 11.56 1.18
C ALA A 835 9.68 12.97 1.01
N GLY A 836 10.35 13.99 1.53
CA GLY A 836 10.00 15.40 1.46
C GLY A 836 11.14 16.25 1.99
N PRO A 837 10.98 17.57 2.11
CA PRO A 837 11.99 18.44 2.69
C PRO A 837 12.21 18.15 4.17
N GLN A 838 13.44 18.34 4.66
CA GLN A 838 13.76 18.17 6.07
C GLN A 838 13.36 19.44 6.84
N VAL A 839 12.14 19.44 7.39
CA VAL A 839 11.54 20.51 8.16
C VAL A 839 11.17 19.98 9.54
N GLU A 840 11.37 20.78 10.58
CA GLU A 840 10.89 20.47 11.93
C GLU A 840 9.37 20.65 12.01
N THR A 841 8.71 19.70 12.65
CA THR A 841 7.25 19.65 12.84
C THR A 841 6.92 19.33 14.31
N PRO A 842 7.13 20.25 15.24
CA PRO A 842 6.96 20.03 16.67
C PRO A 842 5.55 19.60 17.08
N SER A 843 4.48 20.02 16.38
CA SER A 843 3.10 19.58 16.66
C SER A 843 2.89 18.07 16.38
N ALA A 844 3.73 17.45 15.54
CA ALA A 844 3.67 16.01 15.28
C ALA A 844 4.19 15.15 16.46
N GLN A 845 4.76 15.78 17.47
CA GLN A 845 5.07 15.12 18.75
C GLN A 845 3.83 14.72 19.54
N CYS A 846 2.65 15.20 19.18
CA CYS A 846 1.38 14.83 19.80
C CYS A 846 1.41 14.95 21.35
N LEU A 847 2.02 16.02 21.88
CA LEU A 847 2.08 16.27 23.32
C LEU A 847 0.71 16.70 23.86
N GLY A 848 0.42 16.35 25.12
CA GLY A 848 -0.83 16.68 25.78
C GLY A 848 -1.82 15.52 25.83
N GLU A 849 -3.08 15.83 26.08
CA GLU A 849 -4.14 14.83 26.27
C GLU A 849 -4.73 14.37 24.94
N MET A 850 -4.84 13.06 24.79
CA MET A 850 -5.46 12.37 23.66
C MET A 850 -6.39 11.27 24.17
N THR A 851 -7.50 11.05 23.48
CA THR A 851 -8.47 10.00 23.81
C THR A 851 -8.61 9.02 22.66
N PHE A 852 -8.59 7.74 22.98
CA PHE A 852 -8.71 6.63 22.04
C PHE A 852 -9.86 5.74 22.45
N ARG A 853 -10.68 5.31 21.47
CA ARG A 853 -11.78 4.37 21.70
C ARG A 853 -11.57 3.13 20.85
N TYR A 854 -11.72 1.98 21.50
CA TYR A 854 -11.66 0.67 20.83
C TYR A 854 -12.48 -0.34 21.62
N CYS A 855 -12.84 -1.45 20.97
CA CYS A 855 -13.55 -2.53 21.64
C CYS A 855 -12.90 -3.88 21.31
N VAL A 856 -13.11 -4.85 22.18
CA VAL A 856 -12.64 -6.23 22.02
C VAL A 856 -13.84 -7.17 22.04
N VAL A 857 -13.93 -8.00 20.99
CA VAL A 857 -14.96 -9.04 20.84
C VAL A 857 -14.25 -10.40 20.95
N PRO A 858 -14.55 -11.24 21.94
CA PRO A 858 -14.05 -12.61 21.96
C PRO A 858 -14.71 -13.42 20.83
N LEU A 859 -13.90 -14.15 20.06
CA LEU A 859 -14.36 -15.08 19.04
C LEU A 859 -14.51 -16.48 19.64
N GLY A 860 -15.45 -17.25 19.10
CA GLY A 860 -15.72 -18.60 19.58
C GLY A 860 -17.02 -19.18 18.99
N GLU A 861 -17.57 -20.18 19.64
CA GLU A 861 -18.83 -20.78 19.19
C GLU A 861 -19.96 -19.73 19.12
N GLY A 862 -20.56 -19.59 17.93
CA GLY A 862 -21.63 -18.63 17.64
C GLY A 862 -21.19 -17.18 17.45
N ILE A 863 -19.87 -16.84 17.58
CA ILE A 863 -19.32 -15.53 17.21
C ILE A 863 -18.10 -15.73 16.32
N GLY A 864 -18.31 -15.69 15.00
CA GLY A 864 -17.27 -15.59 13.99
C GLY A 864 -16.89 -14.15 13.68
N VAL A 865 -16.10 -13.97 12.62
CA VAL A 865 -15.69 -12.63 12.15
C VAL A 865 -16.90 -11.78 11.72
N PRO A 866 -17.93 -12.30 11.04
CA PRO A 866 -19.11 -11.51 10.66
C PRO A 866 -19.88 -10.96 11.87
N GLU A 867 -20.16 -11.77 12.88
CA GLU A 867 -20.86 -11.35 14.10
C GLU A 867 -20.04 -10.34 14.90
N ALA A 868 -18.71 -10.57 14.99
CA ALA A 868 -17.79 -9.63 15.62
C ALA A 868 -17.74 -8.28 14.87
N ALA A 869 -17.73 -8.29 13.55
CA ALA A 869 -17.79 -7.08 12.74
C ALA A 869 -19.07 -6.30 12.96
N ARG A 870 -20.20 -6.99 13.12
CA ARG A 870 -21.49 -6.37 13.47
C ARG A 870 -21.41 -5.70 14.84
N ALA A 871 -20.91 -6.38 15.87
CA ALA A 871 -20.70 -5.82 17.20
C ALA A 871 -19.76 -4.60 17.19
N ILE A 872 -18.66 -4.68 16.43
CA ILE A 872 -17.75 -3.55 16.23
C ILE A 872 -18.45 -2.38 15.54
N ARG A 873 -19.28 -2.65 14.54
CA ARG A 873 -20.05 -1.59 13.86
C ARG A 873 -21.05 -0.92 14.81
N GLU A 874 -21.67 -1.67 15.73
CA GLU A 874 -22.54 -1.14 16.77
C GLU A 874 -21.79 -0.23 17.75
N PHE A 875 -20.57 -0.59 18.14
CA PHE A 875 -19.68 0.24 18.93
C PHE A 875 -19.27 1.54 18.21
N LEU A 876 -18.92 1.46 16.92
CA LEU A 876 -18.48 2.59 16.12
C LEU A 876 -19.61 3.57 15.76
N SER A 877 -20.86 3.08 15.69
CA SER A 877 -22.05 3.83 15.31
C SER A 877 -23.02 3.95 16.50
N PRO A 878 -22.68 4.75 17.54
CA PRO A 878 -23.51 4.87 18.72
C PRO A 878 -24.89 5.48 18.39
N ALA A 879 -25.92 4.89 18.96
CA ALA A 879 -27.24 5.48 18.95
C ALA A 879 -27.27 6.82 19.73
N TRP A 880 -28.22 7.69 19.43
CA TRP A 880 -28.32 8.97 20.13
C TRP A 880 -29.76 9.25 20.59
N VAL A 881 -29.87 10.02 21.65
CA VAL A 881 -31.16 10.40 22.24
C VAL A 881 -31.60 11.76 21.67
N ALA A 882 -32.86 11.87 21.31
CA ALA A 882 -33.55 13.10 20.93
C ALA A 882 -34.92 13.21 21.66
N THR A 883 -35.70 14.24 21.38
CA THR A 883 -37.05 14.38 21.83
C THR A 883 -38.03 14.23 20.67
N GLY A 884 -39.19 13.62 20.92
CA GLY A 884 -40.18 13.35 19.86
C GLY A 884 -41.53 12.90 20.38
N SER A 885 -42.38 12.36 19.51
CA SER A 885 -43.70 11.85 19.82
C SER A 885 -43.69 10.58 20.68
N GLY A 886 -42.56 9.87 20.74
CA GLY A 886 -42.43 8.55 21.37
C GLY A 886 -42.95 7.40 20.51
N ALA A 887 -43.32 7.66 19.26
CA ALA A 887 -43.65 6.59 18.31
C ALA A 887 -42.39 5.86 17.83
N GLU A 888 -42.52 4.55 17.60
CA GLU A 888 -41.50 3.75 16.98
C GLU A 888 -41.69 3.76 15.46
N GLU A 889 -40.62 3.99 14.70
CA GLU A 889 -40.63 3.97 13.25
C GLU A 889 -39.33 3.42 12.71
N SER A 890 -39.40 2.53 11.73
CA SER A 890 -38.30 1.99 10.98
C SER A 890 -38.39 2.47 9.53
N PHE A 891 -37.34 3.11 9.03
CA PHE A 891 -37.30 3.65 7.66
C PHE A 891 -36.75 2.66 6.65
N CYS A 892 -35.81 1.81 7.07
CA CYS A 892 -35.17 0.82 6.22
C CYS A 892 -34.58 -0.30 7.09
N SER A 893 -34.66 -1.56 6.63
CA SER A 893 -33.99 -2.69 7.26
C SER A 893 -33.24 -3.53 6.24
N ILE A 894 -32.19 -4.21 6.70
CA ILE A 894 -31.54 -5.30 5.95
C ILE A 894 -31.63 -6.55 6.81
N ASP A 895 -32.27 -7.57 6.24
CA ASP A 895 -32.34 -8.91 6.82
C ASP A 895 -31.41 -9.82 5.99
N GLY A 896 -30.54 -10.58 6.63
CA GLY A 896 -29.66 -11.52 5.95
C GLY A 896 -28.35 -11.79 6.66
N ASP A 897 -27.33 -12.12 5.88
CA ASP A 897 -25.99 -12.44 6.38
C ASP A 897 -25.40 -11.28 7.19
N PRO A 898 -24.91 -11.51 8.43
CA PRO A 898 -24.29 -10.47 9.27
C PRO A 898 -23.04 -9.82 8.62
N ALA A 899 -22.48 -10.43 7.58
CA ALA A 899 -21.41 -9.82 6.79
C ALA A 899 -21.89 -8.67 5.88
N MET A 900 -23.21 -8.59 5.60
CA MET A 900 -23.78 -7.52 4.79
C MET A 900 -24.05 -6.25 5.60
N THR A 901 -23.76 -5.09 5.03
CA THR A 901 -24.08 -3.78 5.60
C THR A 901 -24.41 -2.79 4.49
N LEU A 902 -25.08 -1.69 4.85
CA LEU A 902 -25.26 -0.54 3.95
C LEU A 902 -24.00 0.33 3.96
N ALA A 903 -23.50 0.64 2.78
CA ALA A 903 -22.43 1.62 2.62
C ALA A 903 -22.95 3.05 2.78
N ALA A 904 -24.11 3.38 2.19
CA ALA A 904 -24.73 4.68 2.30
C ALA A 904 -26.25 4.63 2.00
N VAL A 905 -26.98 5.57 2.56
CA VAL A 905 -28.39 5.87 2.23
C VAL A 905 -28.50 7.35 1.93
N ARG A 906 -28.99 7.70 0.76
CA ARG A 906 -29.16 9.11 0.37
C ARG A 906 -30.38 9.36 -0.49
N ALA A 907 -30.88 10.58 -0.49
CA ALA A 907 -31.93 10.99 -1.40
C ALA A 907 -31.45 10.97 -2.87
N ARG A 908 -32.35 10.53 -3.77
CA ARG A 908 -32.08 10.58 -5.20
C ARG A 908 -32.21 12.03 -5.69
N THR A 909 -31.11 12.65 -6.11
CA THR A 909 -31.17 13.94 -6.80
C THR A 909 -31.77 13.76 -8.20
N ARG A 910 -32.54 14.73 -8.69
CA ARG A 910 -33.13 14.69 -10.06
C ARG A 910 -32.09 14.83 -11.17
N ASP A 911 -30.89 15.26 -10.85
CA ASP A 911 -29.81 15.39 -11.83
C ASP A 911 -29.26 14.00 -12.14
N ARG A 912 -29.54 13.53 -13.34
CA ARG A 912 -28.92 12.33 -13.90
C ARG A 912 -27.43 12.62 -14.11
N LEU A 913 -26.56 11.79 -13.56
CA LEU A 913 -25.17 11.71 -13.99
C LEU A 913 -25.11 11.27 -15.47
#